data_b576f2b3e89810bc4ff3da311f1fbd98
#
_entry.id   b576f2b3e89810bc4ff3da311f1fbd98
#
_cell.length_a   1.000
_cell.length_b   1.000
_cell.length_c   1.000
_cell.angle_alpha   90.00
_cell.angle_beta   90.00
_cell.angle_gamma   90.00
#
_symmetry.space_group_name_H-M   'P 1'
#
loop_
_entity.id
_entity.type
_entity.pdbx_description
1 polymer ?
#
loop_
_entity_poly.entity_id
_entity_poly.type
_entity_poly.pdbx_seq_one_letter_code
_entity_poly.pdbx_strand_id
1 'polypeptide(L)'
;MSSPAKKRKRNGVDISPQKTRSIESFFKGPAAQQPNQSEPQPEVTEQTLSDEALARKLQEEWNQEGNSPSVAVESNEPTSTELEASASTLTPSIPTDITPFAATTSSQMPKKNTLSLQSSAGTEDSVSLTVPLDQNPQTFDTAKYVAELRAHWTSQGGDASYALLTKAFVLANATTSRIKIVDTLVNFLRLLIEADPSSLLPAVWLATNSISPPFDELELGLGGSSISKALKKIYGLDNQGLKTLYDKHGDAGDVAFEAKKRQAFTLVKPKPLKIKGVYQSLLKIGTSKGTGSQETKQRIVEKLLQDTRGAEESRYIVRTLVQNLRIGAVKTTMLIALARAFLYSKPTGADFEVRSQQELARLKKDELAEMYSNAEEIVKASYARHPNYNDLVPCLLETGVTEELLIRCGLALHIPLRPMLGSITRDLSDMLTKLQGRDFSCEYKYDGQRAQVHCDEKGKVSIFSRHLELMTEKYPDLVSLVPQIRGEGVSSFILEGEVVAVDQATGDLQPFQTLTNRAKKNVEIGAITVDVCLFSFDLMYLNGEPLLDRPFRERRELLRSLFVEIPNRFTWVKSIDATSADSETVLEFFKSATDTKCEGIMVKVLDNTIKINDLKESTQAINGKNLPDNTNQHTEPSESTKPTKEKSNRRKALLSTYEPDKRLESWLKVKKDYSTSSETLDLIPVAGWHGQGRKAKWWSPILLAVRNPESGVLEAVTKCMSGFTDKFYQANKDKYVAGSPNVISRPSWVQYYGEPDIWFEPQEVWEMAFADITLSPTYPAAIGLVSEERGLSLRFPRFLKVREDKSIEEATTSDYLALLWRKQADRTKNSPGQQEDTGWQEE
;
A
#
# COMPACT_ATOMS: atom_id res chain seq x y z
N MET A 1 15.43 -78.34 29.55
CA MET A 1 14.64 -78.55 28.34
C MET A 1 13.77 -77.29 28.16
N SER A 2 14.16 -76.39 27.33
CA SER A 2 13.55 -75.09 27.10
C SER A 2 13.52 -74.80 25.60
N SER A 3 12.33 -74.70 25.07
CA SER A 3 12.10 -74.34 23.68
C SER A 3 12.08 -72.82 23.51
N PRO A 4 12.55 -72.24 22.39
CA PRO A 4 12.71 -70.79 22.25
C PRO A 4 11.47 -70.14 21.62
N ALA A 5 11.20 -68.90 22.08
CA ALA A 5 10.13 -68.04 21.65
C ALA A 5 10.42 -67.45 20.25
N LYS A 6 9.42 -67.53 19.35
CA LYS A 6 9.41 -66.89 18.03
C LYS A 6 9.32 -65.38 18.12
N LYS A 7 10.35 -64.65 17.70
CA LYS A 7 10.27 -63.18 17.45
C LYS A 7 9.53 -62.91 16.12
N ARG A 8 8.41 -62.14 16.20
CA ARG A 8 7.76 -61.52 15.03
C ARG A 8 8.64 -60.40 14.49
N LYS A 9 9.02 -60.50 13.22
CA LYS A 9 9.62 -59.39 12.46
C LYS A 9 8.56 -58.27 12.23
N ARG A 10 8.84 -57.12 12.72
CA ARG A 10 8.18 -55.86 12.22
C ARG A 10 8.89 -55.46 10.95
N ASN A 11 8.18 -55.25 9.86
CA ASN A 11 8.65 -54.60 8.67
C ASN A 11 8.82 -53.10 8.98
N GLY A 12 10.05 -52.66 9.16
CA GLY A 12 10.38 -51.25 9.13
C GLY A 12 10.48 -50.82 7.67
N VAL A 13 9.72 -49.78 7.33
CA VAL A 13 9.92 -49.07 6.07
C VAL A 13 11.18 -48.22 6.25
N ASP A 14 12.25 -48.62 5.56
CA ASP A 14 13.49 -47.84 5.47
C ASP A 14 13.19 -46.56 4.65
N ILE A 15 13.04 -45.43 5.33
CA ILE A 15 13.16 -44.14 4.70
C ILE A 15 14.65 -43.85 4.57
N SER A 16 15.19 -44.18 3.41
CA SER A 16 16.56 -43.78 3.06
C SER A 16 16.60 -42.24 3.00
N PRO A 17 17.60 -41.57 3.61
CA PRO A 17 17.76 -40.13 3.50
C PRO A 17 18.01 -39.76 2.02
N GLN A 18 17.21 -38.85 1.49
CA GLN A 18 17.44 -38.26 0.19
C GLN A 18 18.86 -37.73 0.14
N LYS A 19 19.69 -38.23 -0.78
CA LYS A 19 21.05 -37.76 -1.01
C LYS A 19 20.95 -36.30 -1.46
N THR A 20 21.32 -35.36 -0.58
CA THR A 20 21.62 -33.99 -0.95
C THR A 20 22.66 -33.95 -2.04
N ARG A 21 22.34 -33.33 -3.18
CA ARG A 21 23.33 -33.14 -4.26
C ARG A 21 24.27 -32.03 -3.84
N SER A 22 25.59 -32.21 -4.11
CA SER A 22 26.60 -31.17 -3.89
C SER A 22 26.30 -29.95 -4.76
N ILE A 23 26.39 -28.77 -4.16
CA ILE A 23 26.21 -27.47 -4.81
C ILE A 23 27.09 -27.30 -6.05
N GLU A 24 28.29 -27.88 -6.05
CA GLU A 24 29.23 -27.75 -7.18
C GLU A 24 28.69 -28.29 -8.52
N SER A 25 27.70 -29.19 -8.49
CA SER A 25 27.13 -29.76 -9.71
C SER A 25 26.19 -28.81 -10.45
N PHE A 26 25.70 -27.75 -9.79
CA PHE A 26 24.74 -26.79 -10.35
C PHE A 26 25.40 -25.53 -10.93
N PHE A 27 26.66 -25.22 -10.59
CA PHE A 27 27.30 -23.95 -10.92
C PHE A 27 28.41 -24.05 -12.00
N LYS A 28 28.50 -25.13 -12.77
CA LYS A 28 29.44 -25.24 -13.89
C LYS A 28 28.86 -24.59 -15.17
N GLY A 29 28.93 -23.29 -15.27
CA GLY A 29 28.82 -22.49 -16.49
C GLY A 29 29.99 -21.52 -16.61
N PRO A 30 30.34 -20.96 -17.79
CA PRO A 30 31.60 -20.28 -18.02
C PRO A 30 31.78 -19.01 -17.18
N ALA A 31 33.00 -18.91 -16.60
CA ALA A 31 33.39 -17.87 -15.65
C ALA A 31 33.57 -16.49 -16.29
N ALA A 32 33.06 -15.46 -15.63
CA ALA A 32 33.47 -14.06 -15.83
C ALA A 32 33.87 -13.45 -14.48
N GLN A 33 34.92 -12.63 -14.51
CA GLN A 33 35.74 -12.18 -13.40
C GLN A 33 35.06 -11.14 -12.50
N GLN A 34 35.38 -11.20 -11.19
CA GLN A 34 35.00 -10.20 -10.15
C GLN A 34 35.98 -9.03 -10.05
N PRO A 35 35.59 -7.93 -9.40
CA PRO A 35 36.47 -7.28 -8.42
C PRO A 35 35.82 -7.00 -7.06
N ASN A 36 36.69 -6.86 -6.07
CA ASN A 36 36.53 -6.88 -4.62
C ASN A 36 36.22 -5.53 -3.93
N GLN A 37 35.52 -5.64 -2.78
CA GLN A 37 35.70 -5.03 -1.41
C GLN A 37 35.43 -3.54 -1.20
N SER A 38 34.98 -3.02 -0.06
CA SER A 38 34.82 -3.39 1.37
C SER A 38 34.05 -2.32 2.17
N GLU A 39 33.40 -2.72 3.21
CA GLU A 39 32.69 -2.26 4.41
C GLU A 39 33.02 -0.88 5.06
N PRO A 40 32.34 -0.37 6.17
CA PRO A 40 31.27 -0.93 7.03
C PRO A 40 30.15 0.02 7.57
N GLN A 41 29.22 -0.57 8.28
CA GLN A 41 27.99 -0.23 9.02
C GLN A 41 28.08 0.86 10.14
N PRO A 42 27.00 1.29 10.93
CA PRO A 42 25.87 0.51 11.44
C PRO A 42 24.47 1.18 11.65
N GLU A 43 23.43 0.35 11.79
CA GLU A 43 22.32 0.22 12.77
C GLU A 43 21.29 1.35 12.96
N VAL A 44 20.02 1.12 13.07
CA VAL A 44 18.86 0.26 13.22
C VAL A 44 17.67 1.03 13.82
N THR A 45 16.48 0.80 13.39
CA THR A 45 15.09 0.43 13.71
C THR A 45 14.01 1.53 13.90
N GLU A 46 12.77 1.40 13.54
CA GLU A 46 11.54 0.64 13.65
C GLU A 46 10.24 1.25 13.05
N GLN A 47 9.51 0.45 12.38
CA GLN A 47 8.08 0.18 12.03
C GLN A 47 7.08 1.25 11.58
N THR A 48 6.38 0.93 10.45
CA THR A 48 5.21 1.62 9.89
C THR A 48 3.98 0.71 9.76
N LEU A 49 2.84 1.24 10.16
CA LEU A 49 1.52 0.65 9.96
C LEU A 49 0.99 1.02 8.56
N SER A 50 0.15 0.16 7.94
CA SER A 50 -0.49 0.46 6.66
C SER A 50 -1.36 1.72 6.74
N ASP A 51 -1.53 2.44 5.62
CA ASP A 51 -2.34 3.66 5.53
C ASP A 51 -3.75 3.51 6.12
N GLU A 52 -4.29 2.30 6.06
CA GLU A 52 -5.60 1.95 6.62
C GLU A 52 -5.56 1.76 8.14
N ALA A 53 -4.47 1.23 8.68
CA ALA A 53 -4.27 1.06 10.12
C ALA A 53 -3.94 2.40 10.79
N LEU A 54 -3.21 3.29 10.13
CA LEU A 54 -2.94 4.65 10.61
C LEU A 54 -4.21 5.50 10.62
N ALA A 55 -5.04 5.39 9.57
CA ALA A 55 -6.34 6.07 9.52
C ALA A 55 -7.29 5.57 10.62
N ARG A 56 -7.28 4.27 10.94
CA ARG A 56 -8.05 3.71 12.06
C ARG A 56 -7.54 4.22 13.41
N LYS A 57 -6.23 4.22 13.62
CA LYS A 57 -5.63 4.69 14.86
C LYS A 57 -5.91 6.18 15.10
N LEU A 58 -5.86 7.00 14.07
CA LEU A 58 -6.27 8.40 14.11
C LEU A 58 -7.75 8.57 14.45
N GLN A 59 -8.61 7.70 13.96
CA GLN A 59 -10.04 7.70 14.24
C GLN A 59 -10.33 7.25 15.68
N GLU A 60 -9.61 6.24 16.17
CA GLU A 60 -9.76 5.71 17.54
C GLU A 60 -9.22 6.69 18.58
N GLU A 61 -8.09 7.35 18.34
CA GLU A 61 -7.55 8.39 19.21
C GLU A 61 -8.49 9.61 19.30
N TRP A 62 -9.15 9.97 18.19
CA TRP A 62 -10.14 11.05 18.18
C TRP A 62 -11.43 10.70 18.95
N ASN A 63 -11.87 9.47 18.89
CA ASN A 63 -13.04 9.01 19.62
C ASN A 63 -12.78 8.88 21.13
N GLN A 64 -11.54 8.66 21.56
CA GLN A 64 -11.15 8.60 22.98
C GLN A 64 -10.98 9.97 23.63
N GLU A 65 -10.54 10.99 22.89
CA GLU A 65 -10.41 12.37 23.43
C GLU A 65 -11.78 13.09 23.60
N GLY A 66 -12.85 12.61 22.93
CA GLY A 66 -14.22 13.15 23.06
C GLY A 66 -14.94 12.75 24.35
N ASN A 67 -14.46 11.77 25.09
CA ASN A 67 -15.16 11.15 26.21
C ASN A 67 -14.52 11.38 27.60
N SER A 68 -13.92 12.54 27.85
CA SER A 68 -13.52 12.90 29.22
C SER A 68 -14.64 13.72 29.89
N PRO A 69 -15.14 13.31 31.06
CA PRO A 69 -16.23 14.03 31.72
C PRO A 69 -15.74 15.37 32.26
N SER A 70 -16.40 16.45 31.86
CA SER A 70 -16.20 17.78 32.42
C SER A 70 -16.79 17.86 33.83
N VAL A 71 -15.93 18.16 34.80
CA VAL A 71 -16.34 18.51 36.16
C VAL A 71 -17.12 19.83 36.13
N ALA A 72 -18.36 19.81 36.62
CA ALA A 72 -19.22 20.97 36.76
C ALA A 72 -18.70 21.89 37.89
N VAL A 73 -18.54 23.16 37.57
CA VAL A 73 -18.44 24.22 38.58
C VAL A 73 -19.63 25.13 38.41
N GLU A 74 -20.50 25.18 39.40
CA GLU A 74 -21.59 26.11 39.57
C GLU A 74 -21.08 27.53 39.64
N SER A 75 -21.73 28.49 38.95
CA SER A 75 -21.77 29.90 39.36
C SER A 75 -23.00 30.59 38.83
N ASN A 76 -23.69 31.18 39.78
CA ASN A 76 -24.92 31.96 39.78
C ASN A 76 -25.01 33.03 38.70
N GLU A 77 -26.22 33.16 38.15
CA GLU A 77 -26.77 34.39 37.52
C GLU A 77 -27.06 35.50 38.50
N PRO A 78 -27.15 36.78 38.03
CA PRO A 78 -28.49 37.37 37.91
C PRO A 78 -28.71 38.27 36.67
N THR A 79 -29.88 38.06 36.11
CA THR A 79 -30.96 38.92 35.48
C THR A 79 -30.67 40.32 34.98
N SER A 80 -31.17 40.55 33.76
CA SER A 80 -31.98 41.59 33.16
C SER A 80 -31.38 43.00 32.95
N THR A 81 -31.52 43.62 31.79
CA THR A 81 -32.68 44.26 31.17
C THR A 81 -32.39 44.80 29.77
N GLU A 82 -33.42 44.77 28.94
CA GLU A 82 -33.52 45.38 27.60
C GLU A 82 -33.25 46.87 27.56
N LEU A 83 -32.81 47.40 26.41
CA LEU A 83 -33.40 48.50 25.71
C LEU A 83 -32.82 48.73 24.32
N GLU A 84 -33.76 49.03 23.43
CA GLU A 84 -33.61 49.24 21.98
C GLU A 84 -33.01 50.60 21.58
N ALA A 85 -32.62 50.59 20.32
CA ALA A 85 -32.87 51.58 19.26
C ALA A 85 -31.80 52.60 18.85
N SER A 86 -31.61 52.57 17.63
CA SER A 86 -31.71 53.60 16.54
C SER A 86 -30.41 54.10 15.90
N ALA A 87 -30.54 54.04 14.58
CA ALA A 87 -29.67 54.51 13.54
C ALA A 87 -29.38 56.01 13.53
N SER A 88 -28.23 56.36 12.97
CA SER A 88 -28.19 57.35 11.88
C SER A 88 -26.80 57.57 11.31
N THR A 89 -26.76 57.60 10.01
CA THR A 89 -25.79 58.09 9.04
C THR A 89 -25.23 59.47 9.33
N LEU A 90 -23.94 59.70 8.91
CA LEU A 90 -23.48 60.82 8.11
C LEU A 90 -21.96 60.86 7.97
N THR A 91 -21.49 60.80 6.74
CA THR A 91 -20.17 61.34 6.27
C THR A 91 -20.28 62.86 6.13
N PRO A 92 -19.18 63.64 6.22
CA PRO A 92 -18.42 63.98 5.02
C PRO A 92 -16.91 64.35 5.15
N SER A 93 -16.21 64.14 4.03
CA SER A 93 -15.22 64.95 3.28
C SER A 93 -14.02 65.68 3.97
N ILE A 94 -12.91 65.49 3.33
CA ILE A 94 -11.60 66.05 3.18
C ILE A 94 -11.54 67.59 3.18
N PRO A 95 -10.44 68.23 3.67
CA PRO A 95 -9.42 68.68 2.71
C PRO A 95 -7.95 68.68 3.15
N THR A 96 -7.11 68.54 2.15
CA THR A 96 -5.73 68.80 1.78
C THR A 96 -4.87 69.81 2.54
N ASP A 97 -3.54 69.49 2.48
CA ASP A 97 -2.32 70.31 2.38
C ASP A 97 -1.69 70.97 3.63
N ILE A 98 -0.41 70.67 3.85
CA ILE A 98 0.80 71.47 3.62
C ILE A 98 2.02 70.87 4.36
N THR A 99 3.10 70.61 3.60
CA THR A 99 4.49 70.40 4.00
C THR A 99 5.21 71.72 4.38
N PRO A 100 6.54 71.71 4.70
CA PRO A 100 7.35 70.95 5.67
C PRO A 100 8.19 71.91 6.57
N PHE A 101 8.80 71.43 7.64
CA PHE A 101 10.04 72.01 8.11
C PHE A 101 10.93 70.97 8.87
N ALA A 102 12.20 71.10 8.59
CA ALA A 102 13.30 70.29 9.07
C ALA A 102 13.85 70.75 10.43
N ALA A 103 14.48 69.80 11.05
CA ALA A 103 15.80 69.88 11.73
C ALA A 103 15.86 69.41 13.21
N THR A 104 16.60 68.36 13.34
CA THR A 104 17.76 68.12 14.24
C THR A 104 17.59 67.81 15.72
N THR A 105 18.33 66.77 16.00
CA THR A 105 19.13 66.35 17.16
C THR A 105 18.51 65.41 18.21
N SER A 106 19.04 64.22 18.09
CA SER A 106 19.57 63.25 19.04
C SER A 106 19.09 63.26 20.50
N SER A 107 18.46 62.15 20.88
CA SER A 107 18.86 61.41 22.08
C SER A 107 18.43 59.99 21.96
N GLN A 108 19.40 59.05 21.99
CA GLN A 108 19.14 57.59 21.96
C GLN A 108 18.56 57.17 23.32
N MET A 109 17.29 56.76 23.32
CA MET A 109 16.71 55.96 24.39
C MET A 109 16.72 54.49 23.95
N PRO A 110 16.89 53.48 24.84
CA PRO A 110 16.94 52.07 24.47
C PRO A 110 15.60 51.65 23.88
N LYS A 111 15.63 51.05 22.70
CA LYS A 111 14.46 50.52 22.01
C LYS A 111 13.84 49.44 22.86
N LYS A 112 12.70 49.68 23.46
CA LYS A 112 11.80 48.62 23.94
C LYS A 112 11.46 47.76 22.76
N ASN A 113 11.75 46.45 22.82
CA ASN A 113 11.33 45.43 21.82
C ASN A 113 9.79 45.37 21.84
N THR A 114 9.14 46.23 21.11
CA THR A 114 7.71 46.09 20.80
C THR A 114 7.52 45.06 19.70
N LEU A 115 6.90 43.92 20.05
CA LEU A 115 6.42 42.94 19.06
C LEU A 115 5.40 43.62 18.15
N SER A 116 5.78 43.91 16.91
CA SER A 116 4.89 44.49 15.91
C SER A 116 4.32 43.38 15.01
N LEU A 117 3.02 43.39 14.76
CA LEU A 117 2.37 42.53 13.77
C LEU A 117 2.91 42.82 12.37
N GLN A 118 3.35 41.81 11.67
CA GLN A 118 3.88 41.90 10.32
C GLN A 118 2.85 41.31 9.33
N SER A 119 2.62 42.01 8.20
CA SER A 119 1.78 41.50 7.14
C SER A 119 2.36 40.24 6.52
N SER A 120 1.54 39.24 6.29
CA SER A 120 1.90 38.02 5.55
C SER A 120 1.82 38.19 4.03
N ALA A 121 1.28 39.32 3.54
CA ALA A 121 1.18 39.62 2.12
C ALA A 121 2.58 39.77 1.48
N GLY A 122 2.79 39.19 0.31
CA GLY A 122 4.03 39.28 -0.46
C GLY A 122 5.22 38.45 0.10
N THR A 123 4.97 37.49 1.00
CA THR A 123 6.02 36.61 1.52
C THR A 123 6.23 35.35 0.65
N GLU A 124 5.36 35.06 -0.30
CA GLU A 124 5.44 33.90 -1.17
C GLU A 124 6.66 33.96 -2.11
N ASP A 125 7.16 32.79 -2.50
CA ASP A 125 8.29 32.64 -3.43
C ASP A 125 7.79 32.77 -4.87
N SER A 126 7.67 34.01 -5.36
CA SER A 126 7.17 34.30 -6.71
C SER A 126 8.01 33.66 -7.80
N VAL A 127 9.35 33.60 -7.65
CA VAL A 127 10.26 33.02 -8.66
C VAL A 127 9.97 31.54 -8.87
N SER A 128 9.91 30.75 -7.78
CA SER A 128 9.58 29.34 -7.88
C SER A 128 8.14 29.08 -8.38
N LEU A 129 7.20 29.96 -8.05
CA LEU A 129 5.78 29.81 -8.44
C LEU A 129 5.49 30.17 -9.90
N THR A 130 6.34 30.95 -10.58
CA THR A 130 6.15 31.32 -12.00
C THR A 130 6.62 30.23 -12.96
N VAL A 131 7.45 29.27 -12.52
CA VAL A 131 7.98 28.20 -13.40
C VAL A 131 6.85 27.33 -13.96
N PRO A 132 6.71 27.18 -15.29
CA PRO A 132 5.64 26.41 -15.91
C PRO A 132 5.97 24.91 -15.99
N LEU A 133 5.95 24.21 -14.84
CA LEU A 133 6.35 22.81 -14.72
C LEU A 133 5.44 21.83 -15.49
N ASP A 134 4.23 22.25 -15.89
CA ASP A 134 3.23 21.44 -16.60
C ASP A 134 3.40 21.45 -18.13
N GLN A 135 4.46 22.08 -18.64
CA GLN A 135 4.82 22.03 -20.08
C GLN A 135 5.28 20.64 -20.49
N ASN A 136 5.21 20.37 -21.81
CA ASN A 136 5.80 19.14 -22.35
C ASN A 136 7.32 19.15 -22.12
N PRO A 137 7.91 18.09 -21.52
CA PRO A 137 9.35 18.01 -21.24
C PRO A 137 10.25 18.20 -22.48
N GLN A 138 9.78 17.83 -23.67
CA GLN A 138 10.51 18.05 -24.92
C GLN A 138 10.67 19.53 -25.30
N THR A 139 9.76 20.39 -24.85
CA THR A 139 9.76 21.83 -25.14
C THR A 139 10.15 22.68 -23.93
N PHE A 140 10.22 22.04 -22.74
CA PHE A 140 10.61 22.73 -21.51
C PHE A 140 12.11 22.98 -21.45
N ASP A 141 12.50 24.22 -21.58
CA ASP A 141 13.91 24.67 -21.55
C ASP A 141 14.32 25.03 -20.12
N THR A 142 15.05 24.13 -19.45
CA THR A 142 15.56 24.33 -18.10
C THR A 142 16.53 25.51 -17.98
N ALA A 143 17.34 25.80 -19.03
CA ALA A 143 18.34 26.85 -18.98
C ALA A 143 17.74 28.23 -18.70
N LYS A 144 16.50 28.47 -19.11
CA LYS A 144 15.80 29.74 -18.84
C LYS A 144 15.56 30.00 -17.36
N TYR A 145 15.39 28.93 -16.57
CA TYR A 145 14.96 29.03 -15.16
C TYR A 145 16.09 28.75 -14.18
N VAL A 146 17.09 27.93 -14.57
CA VAL A 146 18.16 27.48 -13.67
C VAL A 146 18.97 28.63 -13.12
N ALA A 147 19.34 29.60 -13.94
CA ALA A 147 20.14 30.75 -13.51
C ALA A 147 19.39 31.62 -12.49
N GLU A 148 18.12 31.93 -12.79
CA GLU A 148 17.27 32.76 -11.91
C GLU A 148 16.96 32.03 -10.58
N LEU A 149 16.62 30.76 -10.63
CA LEU A 149 16.38 29.93 -9.45
C LEU A 149 17.63 29.83 -8.57
N ARG A 150 18.82 29.58 -9.15
CA ARG A 150 20.10 29.57 -8.40
C ARG A 150 20.37 30.89 -7.71
N ALA A 151 20.20 32.01 -8.42
CA ALA A 151 20.42 33.36 -7.86
C ALA A 151 19.43 33.61 -6.70
N HIS A 152 18.17 33.27 -6.89
CA HIS A 152 17.14 33.41 -5.86
C HIS A 152 17.43 32.53 -4.64
N TRP A 153 17.76 31.25 -4.83
CA TRP A 153 18.08 30.33 -3.72
C TRP A 153 19.36 30.74 -2.98
N THR A 154 20.39 31.23 -3.70
CA THR A 154 21.62 31.73 -3.10
C THR A 154 21.32 32.89 -2.15
N SER A 155 20.45 33.84 -2.54
CA SER A 155 19.99 34.93 -1.67
C SER A 155 19.25 34.48 -0.41
N GLN A 156 18.73 33.26 -0.41
CA GLN A 156 17.97 32.65 0.69
C GLN A 156 18.74 31.54 1.42
N GLY A 157 20.04 31.34 1.13
CA GLY A 157 20.94 30.38 1.79
C GLY A 157 21.21 29.09 0.99
N GLY A 158 21.06 29.13 -0.33
CA GLY A 158 21.73 28.26 -1.29
C GLY A 158 20.96 27.00 -1.73
N ASP A 159 20.03 26.48 -0.94
CA ASP A 159 19.29 25.24 -1.29
C ASP A 159 17.96 25.52 -1.98
N ALA A 160 17.46 24.55 -2.75
CA ALA A 160 16.19 24.64 -3.46
C ALA A 160 15.00 24.88 -2.52
N SER A 161 14.15 25.83 -2.95
CA SER A 161 12.95 26.25 -2.21
C SER A 161 11.90 25.13 -2.15
N TYR A 162 11.25 24.95 -0.98
CA TYR A 162 10.11 24.06 -0.84
C TYR A 162 8.90 24.52 -1.67
N ALA A 163 8.81 25.82 -1.98
CA ALA A 163 7.77 26.38 -2.84
C ALA A 163 7.78 25.76 -4.26
N LEU A 164 8.97 25.44 -4.83
CA LEU A 164 9.07 24.77 -6.12
C LEU A 164 8.47 23.35 -6.08
N LEU A 165 8.76 22.58 -5.04
CA LEU A 165 8.14 21.26 -4.82
C LEU A 165 6.63 21.38 -4.60
N THR A 166 6.21 22.36 -3.81
CA THR A 166 4.78 22.67 -3.59
C THR A 166 4.06 22.98 -4.91
N LYS A 167 4.69 23.76 -5.80
CA LYS A 167 4.16 24.05 -7.14
C LYS A 167 3.96 22.78 -7.95
N ALA A 168 4.94 21.88 -7.94
CA ALA A 168 4.80 20.56 -8.62
C ALA A 168 3.63 19.76 -8.05
N PHE A 169 3.43 19.76 -6.73
CA PHE A 169 2.31 19.08 -6.08
C PHE A 169 0.96 19.70 -6.44
N VAL A 170 0.86 21.02 -6.48
CA VAL A 170 -0.36 21.75 -6.89
C VAL A 170 -0.76 21.37 -8.31
N LEU A 171 0.19 21.43 -9.26
CA LEU A 171 -0.05 21.08 -10.66
C LEU A 171 -0.41 19.60 -10.85
N ALA A 172 0.28 18.70 -10.15
CA ALA A 172 -0.04 17.26 -10.19
C ALA A 172 -1.45 16.99 -9.62
N ASN A 173 -1.84 17.66 -8.53
CA ASN A 173 -3.18 17.51 -7.94
C ASN A 173 -4.30 18.14 -8.79
N ALA A 174 -4.00 19.11 -9.62
CA ALA A 174 -4.96 19.81 -10.48
C ALA A 174 -5.42 18.98 -11.68
N THR A 175 -4.78 17.84 -11.98
CA THR A 175 -5.09 17.02 -13.15
C THR A 175 -5.25 15.53 -12.79
N THR A 176 -6.11 14.83 -13.56
CA THR A 176 -6.23 13.36 -13.52
C THR A 176 -5.41 12.69 -14.62
N SER A 177 -4.82 13.46 -15.53
CA SER A 177 -3.99 12.95 -16.62
C SER A 177 -2.65 12.46 -16.10
N ARG A 178 -2.42 11.14 -16.17
CA ARG A 178 -1.14 10.55 -15.75
C ARG A 178 0.06 11.10 -16.54
N ILE A 179 -0.13 11.41 -17.81
CA ILE A 179 0.92 12.01 -18.65
C ILE A 179 1.33 13.37 -18.09
N LYS A 180 0.35 14.27 -17.85
CA LYS A 180 0.63 15.60 -17.30
C LYS A 180 1.26 15.55 -15.90
N ILE A 181 0.85 14.60 -15.05
CA ILE A 181 1.47 14.39 -13.74
C ILE A 181 2.95 14.01 -13.90
N VAL A 182 3.25 13.05 -14.79
CA VAL A 182 4.63 12.64 -15.08
C VAL A 182 5.43 13.81 -15.65
N ASP A 183 4.91 14.53 -16.64
CA ASP A 183 5.59 15.66 -17.27
C ASP A 183 5.93 16.75 -16.25
N THR A 184 5.00 17.08 -15.36
CA THR A 184 5.21 18.04 -14.27
C THR A 184 6.36 17.60 -13.35
N LEU A 185 6.37 16.32 -12.96
CA LEU A 185 7.43 15.77 -12.10
C LEU A 185 8.77 15.70 -12.84
N VAL A 186 8.79 15.35 -14.13
CA VAL A 186 10.00 15.35 -14.97
C VAL A 186 10.64 16.74 -14.99
N ASN A 187 9.86 17.77 -15.31
CA ASN A 187 10.39 19.15 -15.38
C ASN A 187 10.89 19.64 -14.01
N PHE A 188 10.17 19.32 -12.94
CA PHE A 188 10.61 19.62 -11.58
C PHE A 188 11.95 18.93 -11.23
N LEU A 189 12.08 17.63 -11.51
CA LEU A 189 13.32 16.88 -11.23
C LEU A 189 14.49 17.39 -12.07
N ARG A 190 14.29 17.72 -13.36
CA ARG A 190 15.30 18.30 -14.23
C ARG A 190 15.89 19.58 -13.67
N LEU A 191 15.04 20.48 -13.15
CA LEU A 191 15.52 21.70 -12.50
C LEU A 191 16.38 21.42 -11.27
N LEU A 192 16.03 20.39 -10.46
CA LEU A 192 16.87 20.00 -9.33
C LEU A 192 18.18 19.37 -9.78
N ILE A 193 18.16 18.47 -10.75
CA ILE A 193 19.35 17.81 -11.30
C ILE A 193 20.37 18.86 -11.78
N GLU A 194 19.90 19.90 -12.46
CA GLU A 194 20.78 20.94 -13.03
C GLU A 194 21.13 22.04 -12.03
N ALA A 195 20.18 22.49 -11.20
CA ALA A 195 20.38 23.65 -10.33
C ALA A 195 20.87 23.32 -8.91
N ASP A 196 20.32 22.26 -8.26
CA ASP A 196 20.69 21.80 -6.91
C ASP A 196 20.53 20.27 -6.81
N PRO A 197 21.49 19.48 -7.36
CA PRO A 197 21.44 18.01 -7.31
C PRO A 197 21.32 17.44 -5.89
N SER A 198 21.85 18.16 -4.91
CA SER A 198 21.84 17.75 -3.51
C SER A 198 20.45 17.80 -2.85
N SER A 199 19.48 18.53 -3.44
CA SER A 199 18.07 18.53 -3.02
C SER A 199 17.25 17.43 -3.72
N LEU A 200 17.79 16.70 -4.70
CA LEU A 200 17.07 15.71 -5.47
C LEU A 200 16.57 14.55 -4.59
N LEU A 201 17.46 13.93 -3.81
CA LEU A 201 17.09 12.82 -2.91
C LEU A 201 16.01 13.22 -1.88
N PRO A 202 16.16 14.33 -1.13
CA PRO A 202 15.09 14.86 -0.28
C PRO A 202 13.77 15.09 -1.01
N ALA A 203 13.81 15.62 -2.23
CA ALA A 203 12.61 15.87 -3.03
C ALA A 203 11.89 14.57 -3.42
N VAL A 204 12.64 13.53 -3.80
CA VAL A 204 12.09 12.21 -4.16
C VAL A 204 11.41 11.57 -2.95
N TRP A 205 12.03 11.61 -1.77
CA TRP A 205 11.41 11.11 -0.53
C TRP A 205 10.13 11.85 -0.20
N LEU A 206 10.14 13.19 -0.23
CA LEU A 206 8.95 14.01 0.04
C LEU A 206 7.83 13.76 -0.98
N ALA A 207 8.17 13.63 -2.27
CA ALA A 207 7.20 13.39 -3.33
C ALA A 207 6.60 11.97 -3.32
N THR A 208 7.32 11.00 -2.76
CA THR A 208 6.82 9.64 -2.55
C THR A 208 6.15 9.43 -1.19
N ASN A 209 6.01 10.51 -0.42
CA ASN A 209 5.39 10.54 0.90
C ASN A 209 6.00 9.54 1.89
N SER A 210 7.32 9.40 1.84
CA SER A 210 8.13 8.56 2.70
C SER A 210 9.36 9.34 3.16
N ILE A 211 10.02 8.91 4.21
CA ILE A 211 11.26 9.53 4.70
C ILE A 211 12.44 8.57 4.70
N SER A 212 12.16 7.28 4.58
CA SER A 212 13.14 6.19 4.54
C SER A 212 12.53 4.97 3.81
N PRO A 213 13.33 3.94 3.49
CA PRO A 213 12.80 2.66 3.03
C PRO A 213 11.90 2.01 4.11
N PRO A 214 10.95 1.14 3.75
CA PRO A 214 10.06 0.50 4.72
C PRO A 214 10.76 -0.43 5.73
N PHE A 215 11.94 -0.93 5.37
CA PHE A 215 12.76 -1.78 6.25
C PHE A 215 13.64 -0.98 7.23
N ASP A 216 13.77 0.32 7.05
CA ASP A 216 14.30 1.24 8.06
C ASP A 216 13.13 1.67 8.93
N GLU A 217 13.02 1.13 10.12
CA GLU A 217 11.92 1.38 11.06
C GLU A 217 11.85 2.84 11.55
N LEU A 218 11.74 3.78 10.62
CA LEU A 218 11.70 5.21 10.88
C LEU A 218 10.31 5.80 10.63
N GLU A 219 9.54 5.95 11.70
CA GLU A 219 8.19 6.53 11.68
C GLU A 219 8.13 7.94 12.25
N LEU A 220 7.24 8.77 11.70
CA LEU A 220 6.96 10.07 12.28
C LEU A 220 6.33 9.96 13.67
N GLY A 221 5.48 8.94 13.89
CA GLY A 221 4.79 8.72 15.16
C GLY A 221 4.01 9.95 15.65
N LEU A 222 3.33 10.64 14.70
CA LEU A 222 2.50 11.82 14.97
C LEU A 222 1.03 11.40 14.94
N GLY A 223 0.35 11.52 16.07
CA GLY A 223 -1.10 11.35 16.14
C GLY A 223 -1.86 12.59 15.60
N GLY A 224 -3.16 12.41 15.28
CA GLY A 224 -4.03 13.50 14.83
C GLY A 224 -4.14 14.65 15.85
N SER A 225 -4.04 14.34 17.13
CA SER A 225 -4.02 15.31 18.23
C SER A 225 -2.85 16.28 18.12
N SER A 226 -1.64 15.81 17.76
CA SER A 226 -0.47 16.67 17.56
C SER A 226 -0.67 17.67 16.41
N ILE A 227 -1.25 17.21 15.30
CA ILE A 227 -1.58 18.07 14.16
C ILE A 227 -2.66 19.09 14.53
N SER A 228 -3.73 18.64 15.18
CA SER A 228 -4.81 19.53 15.67
C SER A 228 -4.30 20.59 16.64
N LYS A 229 -3.42 20.23 17.58
CA LYS A 229 -2.73 21.14 18.50
C LYS A 229 -1.93 22.20 17.73
N ALA A 230 -1.13 21.76 16.74
CA ALA A 230 -0.30 22.68 15.96
C ALA A 230 -1.16 23.65 15.13
N LEU A 231 -2.22 23.16 14.47
CA LEU A 231 -3.16 24.01 13.70
C LEU A 231 -3.87 25.05 14.59
N LYS A 232 -4.37 24.64 15.75
CA LYS A 232 -4.98 25.56 16.72
C LYS A 232 -3.98 26.63 17.19
N LYS A 233 -2.76 26.24 17.56
CA LYS A 233 -1.77 27.16 18.10
C LYS A 233 -1.23 28.14 17.06
N ILE A 234 -0.93 27.67 15.84
CA ILE A 234 -0.28 28.51 14.81
C ILE A 234 -1.29 29.39 14.07
N TYR A 235 -2.50 28.90 13.84
CA TYR A 235 -3.51 29.62 13.08
C TYR A 235 -4.64 30.22 13.94
N GLY A 236 -4.58 30.07 15.28
CA GLY A 236 -5.56 30.64 16.20
C GLY A 236 -6.96 30.02 16.09
N LEU A 237 -7.05 28.72 15.73
CA LEU A 237 -8.30 28.02 15.64
C LEU A 237 -8.75 27.49 17.02
N ASP A 238 -10.01 27.61 17.34
CA ASP A 238 -10.66 26.92 18.43
C ASP A 238 -11.13 25.50 18.02
N ASN A 239 -11.64 24.73 18.96
CA ASN A 239 -12.11 23.35 18.69
C ASN A 239 -13.28 23.33 17.69
N GLN A 240 -14.22 24.26 17.80
CA GLN A 240 -15.38 24.32 16.94
C GLN A 240 -15.01 24.73 15.51
N GLY A 241 -14.16 25.74 15.35
CA GLY A 241 -13.67 26.19 14.05
C GLY A 241 -12.85 25.10 13.35
N LEU A 242 -12.01 24.36 14.10
CA LEU A 242 -11.27 23.24 13.56
C LEU A 242 -12.20 22.13 13.10
N LYS A 243 -13.20 21.72 13.90
CA LYS A 243 -14.20 20.72 13.55
C LYS A 243 -14.99 21.14 12.31
N THR A 244 -15.50 22.34 12.26
CA THR A 244 -16.24 22.88 11.10
C THR A 244 -15.44 22.80 9.80
N LEU A 245 -14.13 23.13 9.86
CA LEU A 245 -13.25 23.01 8.69
C LEU A 245 -13.01 21.56 8.29
N TYR A 246 -12.86 20.66 9.25
CA TYR A 246 -12.72 19.21 8.97
C TYR A 246 -13.98 18.61 8.36
N ASP A 247 -15.15 18.90 8.90
CA ASP A 247 -16.44 18.43 8.39
C ASP A 247 -16.67 18.92 6.95
N LYS A 248 -16.21 20.16 6.66
CA LYS A 248 -16.32 20.74 5.32
C LYS A 248 -15.37 20.12 4.30
N HIS A 249 -14.11 19.86 4.66
CA HIS A 249 -13.06 19.50 3.72
C HIS A 249 -12.65 18.04 3.76
N GLY A 250 -12.84 17.34 4.89
CA GLY A 250 -12.42 15.95 5.08
C GLY A 250 -10.92 15.71 4.88
N ASP A 251 -10.09 16.76 5.01
CA ASP A 251 -8.65 16.74 4.74
C ASP A 251 -7.89 17.73 5.62
N ALA A 252 -6.96 17.22 6.42
CA ALA A 252 -6.15 18.06 7.32
C ALA A 252 -5.34 19.13 6.58
N GLY A 253 -4.84 18.83 5.38
CA GLY A 253 -4.10 19.77 4.56
C GLY A 253 -4.99 20.90 4.04
N ASP A 254 -6.22 20.60 3.63
CA ASP A 254 -7.17 21.63 3.18
C ASP A 254 -7.63 22.51 4.36
N VAL A 255 -7.76 21.93 5.55
CA VAL A 255 -7.99 22.69 6.79
C VAL A 255 -6.82 23.66 7.04
N ALA A 256 -5.58 23.19 6.91
CA ALA A 256 -4.40 24.04 7.07
C ALA A 256 -4.32 25.16 6.01
N PHE A 257 -4.68 24.85 4.77
CA PHE A 257 -4.78 25.82 3.67
C PHE A 257 -5.76 26.94 3.99
N GLU A 258 -6.97 26.61 4.35
CA GLU A 258 -8.01 27.60 4.68
C GLU A 258 -7.65 28.41 5.94
N ALA A 259 -7.07 27.77 6.95
CA ALA A 259 -6.62 28.45 8.15
C ALA A 259 -5.48 29.44 7.85
N LYS A 260 -4.49 29.03 7.05
CA LYS A 260 -3.37 29.88 6.62
C LYS A 260 -3.85 31.06 5.78
N LYS A 261 -4.80 30.81 4.86
CA LYS A 261 -5.38 31.86 4.00
C LYS A 261 -6.09 32.98 4.82
N ARG A 262 -6.67 32.65 5.97
CA ARG A 262 -7.30 33.61 6.88
C ARG A 262 -6.30 34.39 7.72
N GLN A 263 -5.02 33.93 7.80
CA GLN A 263 -3.99 34.55 8.61
C GLN A 263 -3.37 35.75 7.85
N ALA A 264 -3.88 36.96 8.05
CA ALA A 264 -3.37 38.16 7.40
C ALA A 264 -2.08 38.71 8.04
N PHE A 265 -1.85 38.42 9.32
CA PHE A 265 -0.71 38.94 10.09
C PHE A 265 0.00 37.86 10.87
N THR A 266 1.32 38.03 11.06
CA THR A 266 2.18 37.16 11.87
C THR A 266 3.03 37.96 12.82
N LEU A 267 3.32 37.40 14.01
CA LEU A 267 4.23 37.99 14.98
C LEU A 267 5.69 37.85 14.55
N VAL A 268 6.00 36.79 13.82
CA VAL A 268 7.38 36.49 13.35
C VAL A 268 7.31 36.27 11.85
N LYS A 269 8.19 36.94 11.10
CA LYS A 269 8.26 36.73 9.63
C LYS A 269 8.63 35.28 9.30
N PRO A 270 7.85 34.58 8.46
CA PRO A 270 8.14 33.22 8.04
C PRO A 270 9.52 33.14 7.37
N LYS A 271 10.33 32.13 7.74
CA LYS A 271 11.59 31.84 7.06
C LYS A 271 11.29 30.99 5.81
N PRO A 272 12.06 31.14 4.71
CA PRO A 272 11.87 30.31 3.54
C PRO A 272 12.09 28.84 3.88
N LEU A 273 11.09 28.01 3.62
CA LEU A 273 11.22 26.57 3.70
C LEU A 273 12.06 26.07 2.52
N LYS A 274 12.99 25.15 2.80
CA LYS A 274 13.86 24.50 1.84
C LYS A 274 13.52 23.02 1.77
N ILE A 275 13.65 22.40 0.60
CA ILE A 275 13.39 20.96 0.42
C ILE A 275 14.19 20.13 1.42
N LYS A 276 15.51 20.37 1.51
CA LYS A 276 16.38 19.69 2.49
C LYS A 276 15.96 19.95 3.93
N GLY A 277 15.63 21.21 4.26
CA GLY A 277 15.23 21.60 5.62
C GLY A 277 13.94 20.93 6.08
N VAL A 278 12.95 20.82 5.21
CA VAL A 278 11.71 20.08 5.48
C VAL A 278 12.02 18.59 5.69
N TYR A 279 12.77 17.96 4.78
CA TYR A 279 13.14 16.54 4.90
C TYR A 279 13.93 16.27 6.19
N GLN A 280 14.95 17.08 6.51
CA GLN A 280 15.71 16.96 7.76
C GLN A 280 14.85 17.14 9.01
N SER A 281 13.82 17.99 8.95
CA SER A 281 12.87 18.17 10.04
C SER A 281 12.03 16.92 10.25
N LEU A 282 11.60 16.26 9.17
CA LEU A 282 10.87 14.97 9.24
C LEU A 282 11.77 13.86 9.77
N LEU A 283 13.04 13.78 9.35
CA LEU A 283 14.00 12.82 9.91
C LEU A 283 14.19 13.04 11.42
N LYS A 284 14.31 14.30 11.88
CA LYS A 284 14.38 14.62 13.31
C LYS A 284 13.12 14.21 14.07
N ILE A 285 11.95 14.35 13.47
CA ILE A 285 10.69 13.85 14.06
C ILE A 285 10.76 12.33 14.19
N GLY A 286 11.13 11.61 13.13
CA GLY A 286 11.21 10.13 13.12
C GLY A 286 12.25 9.60 14.12
N THR A 287 13.41 10.24 14.22
CA THR A 287 14.50 9.81 15.14
C THR A 287 14.30 10.23 16.59
N SER A 288 13.32 11.11 16.89
CA SER A 288 13.05 11.55 18.27
C SER A 288 12.36 10.42 19.06
N LYS A 289 13.10 9.78 19.98
CA LYS A 289 12.64 8.69 20.86
C LYS A 289 12.85 9.05 22.34
N GLY A 290 12.15 8.38 23.23
CA GLY A 290 12.30 8.54 24.69
C GLY A 290 11.50 9.69 25.30
N THR A 291 11.77 9.98 26.58
CA THR A 291 11.08 11.01 27.38
C THR A 291 11.24 12.40 26.75
N GLY A 292 10.14 13.14 26.56
CA GLY A 292 10.15 14.49 25.94
C GLY A 292 10.14 14.48 24.42
N SER A 293 10.16 13.30 23.76
CA SER A 293 10.12 13.19 22.30
C SER A 293 8.87 13.83 21.68
N GLN A 294 7.71 13.65 22.30
CA GLN A 294 6.45 14.22 21.81
C GLN A 294 6.45 15.74 21.79
N GLU A 295 7.04 16.37 22.83
CA GLU A 295 7.17 17.82 22.86
C GLU A 295 8.15 18.33 21.80
N THR A 296 9.26 17.60 21.59
CA THR A 296 10.22 17.90 20.53
C THR A 296 9.57 17.79 19.14
N LYS A 297 8.83 16.70 18.89
CA LYS A 297 8.06 16.52 17.66
C LYS A 297 7.05 17.66 17.45
N GLN A 298 6.30 17.98 18.51
CA GLN A 298 5.31 19.06 18.49
C GLN A 298 5.95 20.41 18.11
N ARG A 299 7.09 20.78 18.71
CA ARG A 299 7.83 22.02 18.40
C ARG A 299 8.29 22.07 16.94
N ILE A 300 8.76 20.93 16.39
CA ILE A 300 9.20 20.87 14.99
C ILE A 300 8.01 21.07 14.05
N VAL A 301 6.87 20.42 14.31
CA VAL A 301 5.63 20.58 13.53
C VAL A 301 5.15 22.03 13.56
N GLU A 302 5.09 22.65 14.75
CA GLU A 302 4.70 24.04 14.91
C GLU A 302 5.65 24.97 14.15
N LYS A 303 6.96 24.71 14.19
CA LYS A 303 7.95 25.50 13.46
C LYS A 303 7.79 25.38 11.95
N LEU A 304 7.57 24.18 11.43
CA LEU A 304 7.29 23.98 10.00
C LEU A 304 6.07 24.79 9.56
N LEU A 305 4.96 24.72 10.31
CA LEU A 305 3.73 25.47 9.99
C LEU A 305 3.91 26.99 10.11
N GLN A 306 4.68 27.45 11.11
CA GLN A 306 5.01 28.87 11.29
C GLN A 306 5.81 29.41 10.10
N ASP A 307 6.73 28.63 9.54
CA ASP A 307 7.63 29.03 8.48
C ASP A 307 6.99 28.89 7.07
N THR A 308 5.78 28.33 6.93
CA THR A 308 5.05 28.34 5.65
C THR A 308 4.75 29.76 5.21
N ARG A 309 5.09 30.10 3.97
CA ARG A 309 4.89 31.43 3.40
C ARG A 309 3.55 31.57 2.68
N GLY A 310 3.08 30.48 2.06
CA GLY A 310 1.81 30.43 1.35
C GLY A 310 0.85 29.36 1.92
N ALA A 311 -0.42 29.46 1.56
CA ALA A 311 -1.46 28.53 1.97
C ALA A 311 -1.21 27.10 1.40
N GLU A 312 -0.65 27.02 0.19
CA GLU A 312 -0.31 25.74 -0.44
C GLU A 312 0.85 25.04 0.28
N GLU A 313 1.87 25.77 0.73
CA GLU A 313 2.96 25.18 1.54
C GLU A 313 2.38 24.57 2.82
N SER A 314 1.46 25.27 3.49
CA SER A 314 0.79 24.77 4.69
C SER A 314 0.01 23.49 4.42
N ARG A 315 -0.74 23.45 3.33
CA ARG A 315 -1.47 22.25 2.87
C ARG A 315 -0.56 21.05 2.75
N TYR A 316 0.55 21.18 2.00
CA TYR A 316 1.42 20.05 1.70
C TYR A 316 2.34 19.67 2.87
N ILE A 317 2.74 20.60 3.74
CA ILE A 317 3.40 20.25 5.01
C ILE A 317 2.49 19.36 5.84
N VAL A 318 1.21 19.74 6.03
CA VAL A 318 0.28 18.92 6.82
C VAL A 318 0.00 17.58 6.14
N ARG A 319 -0.22 17.55 4.83
CA ARG A 319 -0.42 16.30 4.08
C ARG A 319 0.78 15.36 4.17
N THR A 320 2.00 15.89 4.19
CA THR A 320 3.22 15.10 4.42
C THR A 320 3.26 14.54 5.84
N LEU A 321 2.92 15.36 6.85
CA LEU A 321 2.91 14.94 8.26
C LEU A 321 1.85 13.85 8.57
N VAL A 322 0.69 13.90 7.91
CA VAL A 322 -0.36 12.85 8.01
C VAL A 322 -0.16 11.72 6.98
N GLN A 323 0.95 11.71 6.27
CA GLN A 323 1.33 10.71 5.27
C GLN A 323 0.28 10.48 4.17
N ASN A 324 -0.44 11.52 3.78
CA ASN A 324 -1.45 11.47 2.73
C ASN A 324 -1.35 12.65 1.75
N LEU A 325 -0.43 12.56 0.82
CA LEU A 325 -0.05 13.68 -0.07
C LEU A 325 -1.13 14.06 -1.10
N ARG A 326 -1.91 13.10 -1.59
CA ARG A 326 -3.06 13.28 -2.52
C ARG A 326 -2.72 14.03 -3.82
N ILE A 327 -1.60 13.72 -4.43
CA ILE A 327 -1.17 14.33 -5.70
C ILE A 327 -1.45 13.47 -6.94
N GLY A 328 -2.16 12.35 -6.80
CA GLY A 328 -2.43 11.43 -7.91
C GLY A 328 -1.20 10.66 -8.41
N ALA A 329 -0.04 10.91 -7.83
CA ALA A 329 1.21 10.20 -8.11
C ALA A 329 1.52 9.18 -7.00
N VAL A 330 2.08 8.05 -7.41
CA VAL A 330 2.55 6.97 -6.53
C VAL A 330 4.03 6.70 -6.79
N LYS A 331 4.65 5.80 -6.01
CA LYS A 331 6.08 5.43 -6.15
C LYS A 331 6.47 5.12 -7.61
N THR A 332 5.66 4.35 -8.33
CA THR A 332 5.90 4.03 -9.75
C THR A 332 5.92 5.27 -10.65
N THR A 333 5.07 6.27 -10.38
CA THR A 333 5.05 7.54 -11.13
C THR A 333 6.36 8.31 -10.93
N MET A 334 6.91 8.29 -9.71
CA MET A 334 8.20 8.92 -9.42
C MET A 334 9.36 8.21 -10.12
N LEU A 335 9.38 6.87 -10.16
CA LEU A 335 10.40 6.12 -10.89
C LEU A 335 10.38 6.41 -12.39
N ILE A 336 9.18 6.51 -12.98
CA ILE A 336 9.01 6.96 -14.37
C ILE A 336 9.56 8.38 -14.57
N ALA A 337 9.22 9.29 -13.66
CA ALA A 337 9.69 10.67 -13.76
C ALA A 337 11.21 10.78 -13.60
N LEU A 338 11.83 10.02 -12.69
CA LEU A 338 13.28 9.93 -12.54
C LEU A 338 13.93 9.41 -13.82
N ALA A 339 13.47 8.26 -14.35
CA ALA A 339 14.01 7.68 -15.57
C ALA A 339 14.01 8.69 -16.72
N ARG A 340 12.88 9.36 -16.94
CA ARG A 340 12.76 10.35 -18.02
C ARG A 340 13.57 11.63 -17.74
N ALA A 341 13.65 12.10 -16.50
CA ALA A 341 14.41 13.31 -16.16
C ALA A 341 15.90 13.17 -16.47
N PHE A 342 16.49 12.01 -16.19
CA PHE A 342 17.88 11.71 -16.50
C PHE A 342 18.18 11.46 -17.99
N LEU A 343 17.16 11.25 -18.82
CA LEU A 343 17.34 11.27 -20.27
C LEU A 343 17.52 12.68 -20.84
N TYR A 344 17.04 13.70 -20.12
CA TYR A 344 17.04 15.10 -20.55
C TYR A 344 18.10 15.95 -19.84
N SER A 345 18.49 15.57 -18.62
CA SER A 345 19.29 16.45 -17.75
C SER A 345 20.31 15.64 -16.95
N LYS A 346 21.49 16.24 -16.73
CA LYS A 346 22.55 15.70 -15.88
C LYS A 346 23.12 16.79 -14.95
N PRO A 347 23.71 16.41 -13.81
CA PRO A 347 24.42 17.36 -12.98
C PRO A 347 25.64 17.95 -13.71
N THR A 348 26.05 19.14 -13.32
CA THR A 348 27.27 19.75 -13.83
C THR A 348 28.48 18.88 -13.45
N GLY A 349 29.27 18.45 -14.44
CA GLY A 349 30.45 17.58 -14.26
C GLY A 349 30.18 16.06 -14.27
N ALA A 350 28.95 15.61 -14.51
CA ALA A 350 28.69 14.18 -14.71
C ALA A 350 29.12 13.73 -16.10
N ASP A 351 29.71 12.52 -16.19
CA ASP A 351 30.31 11.99 -17.41
C ASP A 351 29.34 11.26 -18.34
N PHE A 352 28.14 10.90 -17.88
CA PHE A 352 27.18 10.22 -18.72
C PHE A 352 26.54 11.13 -19.77
N GLU A 353 26.15 10.57 -20.89
CA GLU A 353 25.54 11.32 -22.00
C GLU A 353 24.05 11.56 -21.79
N VAL A 354 23.58 12.76 -22.12
CA VAL A 354 22.17 13.11 -22.24
C VAL A 354 21.90 13.60 -23.65
N ARG A 355 20.77 13.24 -24.22
CA ARG A 355 20.37 13.69 -25.54
C ARG A 355 19.85 15.12 -25.48
N SER A 356 20.26 15.93 -26.44
CA SER A 356 19.75 17.29 -26.58
C SER A 356 18.25 17.29 -26.91
N GLN A 357 17.54 18.35 -26.56
CA GLN A 357 16.13 18.52 -26.91
C GLN A 357 15.90 18.44 -28.42
N GLN A 358 16.86 18.94 -29.24
CA GLN A 358 16.76 18.90 -30.67
C GLN A 358 16.84 17.48 -31.24
N GLU A 359 17.69 16.63 -30.69
CA GLU A 359 17.79 15.20 -31.03
C GLU A 359 16.51 14.46 -30.66
N LEU A 360 15.98 14.67 -29.46
CA LEU A 360 14.76 14.03 -29.02
C LEU A 360 13.52 14.49 -29.82
N ALA A 361 13.48 15.75 -30.23
CA ALA A 361 12.41 16.28 -31.09
C ALA A 361 12.42 15.70 -32.51
N ARG A 362 13.55 15.17 -32.99
CA ARG A 362 13.68 14.51 -34.29
C ARG A 362 13.27 13.05 -34.30
N LEU A 363 13.19 12.42 -33.12
CA LEU A 363 12.76 11.03 -33.03
C LEU A 363 11.30 10.85 -33.42
N LYS A 364 11.00 9.77 -34.09
CA LYS A 364 9.61 9.35 -34.30
C LYS A 364 8.96 9.00 -32.97
N LYS A 365 7.63 9.12 -32.93
CA LYS A 365 6.86 8.86 -31.70
C LYS A 365 7.11 7.47 -31.12
N ASP A 366 7.29 6.47 -31.97
CA ASP A 366 7.51 5.09 -31.57
C ASP A 366 8.94 4.89 -31.02
N GLU A 367 9.95 5.50 -31.65
CA GLU A 367 11.34 5.48 -31.19
C GLU A 367 11.50 6.17 -29.82
N LEU A 368 10.82 7.32 -29.63
CA LEU A 368 10.78 8.01 -28.34
C LEU A 368 10.09 7.18 -27.27
N ALA A 369 8.97 6.52 -27.62
CA ALA A 369 8.25 5.65 -26.69
C ALA A 369 9.08 4.45 -26.26
N GLU A 370 9.84 3.84 -27.18
CA GLU A 370 10.76 2.76 -26.91
C GLU A 370 11.90 3.18 -25.99
N MET A 371 12.52 4.33 -26.27
CA MET A 371 13.58 4.90 -25.43
C MET A 371 13.08 5.17 -24.00
N TYR A 372 11.89 5.74 -23.84
CA TYR A 372 11.29 5.95 -22.53
C TYR A 372 11.01 4.61 -21.83
N SER A 373 10.48 3.63 -22.57
CA SER A 373 10.17 2.31 -22.03
C SER A 373 11.42 1.62 -21.49
N ASN A 374 12.52 1.64 -22.23
CA ASN A 374 13.78 1.03 -21.85
C ASN A 374 14.39 1.71 -20.61
N ALA A 375 14.44 3.03 -20.58
CA ALA A 375 14.93 3.77 -19.42
C ALA A 375 14.07 3.53 -18.17
N GLU A 376 12.75 3.54 -18.33
CA GLU A 376 11.81 3.26 -17.25
C GLU A 376 11.93 1.83 -16.72
N GLU A 377 12.21 0.85 -17.61
CA GLU A 377 12.37 -0.54 -17.20
C GLU A 377 13.63 -0.73 -16.37
N ILE A 378 14.77 -0.15 -16.76
CA ILE A 378 16.01 -0.17 -16.00
C ILE A 378 15.80 0.40 -14.59
N VAL A 379 15.25 1.61 -14.47
CA VAL A 379 15.05 2.26 -13.15
C VAL A 379 14.03 1.50 -12.29
N LYS A 380 12.94 1.00 -12.88
CA LYS A 380 11.94 0.19 -12.15
C LYS A 380 12.52 -1.15 -11.71
N ALA A 381 13.30 -1.83 -12.56
CA ALA A 381 13.93 -3.11 -12.22
C ALA A 381 14.96 -2.96 -11.11
N SER A 382 15.80 -1.91 -11.16
CA SER A 382 16.77 -1.60 -10.09
C SER A 382 16.05 -1.34 -8.76
N TYR A 383 15.04 -0.47 -8.76
CA TYR A 383 14.26 -0.19 -7.54
C TYR A 383 13.45 -1.38 -7.05
N ALA A 384 13.02 -2.28 -7.92
CA ALA A 384 12.30 -3.49 -7.51
C ALA A 384 13.21 -4.51 -6.83
N ARG A 385 14.47 -4.60 -7.25
CA ARG A 385 15.51 -5.46 -6.65
C ARG A 385 16.11 -4.83 -5.40
N HIS A 386 16.18 -3.49 -5.35
CA HIS A 386 16.81 -2.70 -4.29
C HIS A 386 15.98 -1.45 -3.98
N PRO A 387 14.88 -1.54 -3.21
CA PRO A 387 13.91 -0.46 -3.05
C PRO A 387 14.37 0.62 -2.06
N ASN A 388 15.51 1.24 -2.34
CA ASN A 388 16.11 2.31 -1.54
C ASN A 388 16.51 3.51 -2.42
N TYR A 389 15.85 4.65 -2.22
CA TYR A 389 16.22 5.88 -2.94
C TYR A 389 17.56 6.45 -2.48
N ASN A 390 18.05 6.11 -1.25
CA ASN A 390 19.34 6.55 -0.76
C ASN A 390 20.50 6.02 -1.62
N ASP A 391 20.30 4.87 -2.27
CA ASP A 391 21.29 4.27 -3.18
C ASP A 391 20.96 4.59 -4.65
N LEU A 392 19.68 4.51 -5.03
CA LEU A 392 19.25 4.73 -6.40
C LEU A 392 19.53 6.16 -6.90
N VAL A 393 19.21 7.20 -6.10
CA VAL A 393 19.33 8.59 -6.54
C VAL A 393 20.78 9.03 -6.68
N PRO A 394 21.71 8.75 -5.75
CA PRO A 394 23.14 9.01 -5.95
C PRO A 394 23.70 8.27 -7.17
N CYS A 395 23.35 7.00 -7.37
CA CYS A 395 23.80 6.24 -8.53
C CYS A 395 23.32 6.89 -9.85
N LEU A 396 22.04 7.31 -9.93
CA LEU A 396 21.51 8.04 -11.08
C LEU A 396 22.23 9.38 -11.33
N LEU A 397 22.63 10.10 -10.28
CA LEU A 397 23.39 11.35 -10.39
C LEU A 397 24.80 11.13 -10.95
N GLU A 398 25.38 9.96 -10.70
CA GLU A 398 26.74 9.59 -11.16
C GLU A 398 26.73 8.96 -12.56
N THR A 399 25.86 7.98 -12.81
CA THR A 399 25.91 7.12 -14.02
C THR A 399 24.77 7.37 -15.00
N GLY A 400 23.77 8.17 -14.62
CA GLY A 400 22.54 8.31 -15.40
C GLY A 400 21.73 6.99 -15.42
N VAL A 401 20.94 6.80 -16.47
CA VAL A 401 20.15 5.57 -16.68
C VAL A 401 20.92 4.62 -17.58
N THR A 402 21.72 3.77 -16.98
CA THR A 402 22.55 2.76 -17.64
C THR A 402 22.31 1.37 -17.02
N GLU A 403 22.82 0.31 -17.65
CA GLU A 403 22.76 -1.04 -17.10
C GLU A 403 23.59 -1.21 -15.82
N GLU A 404 24.59 -0.35 -15.60
CA GLU A 404 25.35 -0.30 -14.36
C GLU A 404 24.44 -0.10 -13.14
N LEU A 405 23.31 0.59 -13.31
CA LEU A 405 22.30 0.77 -12.27
C LEU A 405 21.73 -0.55 -11.75
N LEU A 406 21.59 -1.56 -12.64
CA LEU A 406 21.11 -2.90 -12.27
C LEU A 406 22.16 -3.69 -11.46
N ILE A 407 23.43 -3.35 -11.60
CA ILE A 407 24.53 -3.95 -10.84
C ILE A 407 24.65 -3.26 -9.48
N ARG A 408 24.79 -1.94 -9.47
CA ARG A 408 24.97 -1.16 -8.22
C ARG A 408 23.74 -1.14 -7.30
N CYS A 409 22.54 -1.15 -7.89
CA CYS A 409 21.26 -1.29 -7.18
C CYS A 409 20.65 -2.67 -7.44
N GLY A 410 21.48 -3.72 -7.42
CA GLY A 410 21.08 -5.10 -7.59
C GLY A 410 20.54 -5.74 -6.33
N LEU A 411 20.28 -7.06 -6.40
CA LEU A 411 19.83 -7.84 -5.25
C LEU A 411 20.93 -7.92 -4.18
N ALA A 412 20.58 -7.59 -2.93
CA ALA A 412 21.50 -7.57 -1.81
C ALA A 412 20.89 -8.23 -0.57
N LEU A 413 21.73 -8.91 0.22
CA LEU A 413 21.31 -9.47 1.51
C LEU A 413 20.92 -8.35 2.48
N HIS A 414 19.88 -8.59 3.29
CA HIS A 414 19.30 -7.66 4.26
C HIS A 414 18.61 -6.41 3.68
N ILE A 415 18.50 -6.34 2.34
CA ILE A 415 17.65 -5.37 1.64
C ILE A 415 16.57 -6.15 0.89
N PRO A 416 15.30 -6.06 1.31
CA PRO A 416 14.26 -6.90 0.73
C PRO A 416 13.91 -6.46 -0.69
N LEU A 417 13.84 -7.40 -1.64
CA LEU A 417 13.29 -7.10 -2.97
C LEU A 417 11.76 -7.00 -2.93
N ARG A 418 11.19 -6.25 -3.84
CA ARG A 418 9.73 -6.13 -3.96
C ARG A 418 9.14 -7.45 -4.47
N PRO A 419 8.13 -8.01 -3.78
CA PRO A 419 7.64 -9.33 -4.11
C PRO A 419 6.93 -9.39 -5.46
N MET A 420 7.12 -10.47 -6.20
CA MET A 420 6.33 -10.79 -7.39
C MET A 420 4.87 -11.03 -7.01
N LEU A 421 3.93 -10.57 -7.85
CA LEU A 421 2.50 -10.55 -7.56
C LEU A 421 1.73 -11.45 -8.52
N GLY A 422 0.85 -12.29 -7.97
CA GLY A 422 -0.06 -13.12 -8.77
C GLY A 422 -1.22 -12.32 -9.37
N SER A 423 -1.56 -12.61 -10.62
CA SER A 423 -2.76 -12.13 -11.28
C SER A 423 -3.99 -12.89 -10.79
N ILE A 424 -5.15 -12.23 -10.80
CA ILE A 424 -6.42 -12.84 -10.41
C ILE A 424 -6.96 -13.62 -11.60
N THR A 425 -7.44 -14.84 -11.35
CA THR A 425 -8.28 -15.59 -12.29
C THR A 425 -9.59 -15.98 -11.59
N ARG A 426 -10.69 -15.96 -12.33
CA ARG A 426 -12.04 -16.14 -11.75
C ARG A 426 -12.37 -17.61 -11.49
N ASP A 427 -11.93 -18.46 -12.39
CA ASP A 427 -12.21 -19.90 -12.37
C ASP A 427 -11.06 -20.69 -13.01
N LEU A 428 -11.13 -22.01 -12.94
CA LEU A 428 -10.13 -22.93 -13.49
C LEU A 428 -10.07 -22.89 -15.03
N SER A 429 -11.17 -22.62 -15.72
CA SER A 429 -11.20 -22.54 -17.19
C SER A 429 -10.46 -21.28 -17.69
N ASP A 430 -10.73 -20.12 -17.07
CA ASP A 430 -9.97 -18.87 -17.32
C ASP A 430 -8.47 -19.05 -17.01
N MET A 431 -8.15 -19.82 -15.95
CA MET A 431 -6.77 -20.15 -15.57
C MET A 431 -6.08 -20.94 -16.70
N LEU A 432 -6.65 -22.05 -17.14
CA LEU A 432 -6.07 -22.89 -18.19
C LEU A 432 -5.89 -22.12 -19.51
N THR A 433 -6.83 -21.26 -19.84
CA THR A 433 -6.75 -20.38 -21.03
C THR A 433 -5.57 -19.42 -20.93
N LYS A 434 -5.32 -18.84 -19.75
CA LYS A 434 -4.19 -17.92 -19.53
C LYS A 434 -2.84 -18.61 -19.56
N LEU A 435 -2.76 -19.88 -19.16
CA LEU A 435 -1.51 -20.65 -19.15
C LEU A 435 -1.01 -21.09 -20.55
N GLN A 436 -1.85 -20.99 -21.57
CA GLN A 436 -1.48 -21.18 -22.98
C GLN A 436 -0.80 -22.53 -23.27
N GLY A 437 -1.21 -23.60 -22.61
CA GLY A 437 -0.64 -24.94 -22.77
C GLY A 437 0.74 -25.15 -22.11
N ARG A 438 1.17 -24.28 -21.21
CA ARG A 438 2.43 -24.44 -20.44
C ARG A 438 2.27 -25.44 -19.31
N ASP A 439 3.38 -26.10 -18.97
CA ASP A 439 3.50 -26.83 -17.72
C ASP A 439 3.48 -25.86 -16.55
N PHE A 440 2.74 -26.19 -15.52
CA PHE A 440 2.59 -25.34 -14.33
C PHE A 440 2.56 -26.13 -13.05
N SER A 441 2.87 -25.45 -11.94
CA SER A 441 2.69 -25.96 -10.59
C SER A 441 1.47 -25.31 -9.95
N CYS A 442 0.61 -26.11 -9.35
CA CYS A 442 -0.42 -25.67 -8.43
C CYS A 442 0.10 -25.80 -7.00
N GLU A 443 0.02 -24.73 -6.22
CA GLU A 443 0.48 -24.68 -4.83
C GLU A 443 -0.67 -24.27 -3.92
N TYR A 444 -0.75 -24.82 -2.71
CA TYR A 444 -1.69 -24.34 -1.70
C TYR A 444 -1.43 -22.87 -1.39
N LYS A 445 -2.48 -22.07 -1.44
CA LYS A 445 -2.44 -20.69 -1.03
C LYS A 445 -2.85 -20.57 0.44
N TYR A 446 -1.87 -20.70 1.30
CA TYR A 446 -2.08 -20.56 2.73
C TYR A 446 -2.59 -19.15 3.10
N ASP A 447 -3.42 -19.05 4.14
CA ASP A 447 -3.87 -17.77 4.72
C ASP A 447 -2.96 -17.41 5.89
N GLY A 448 -1.85 -16.75 5.59
CA GLY A 448 -0.79 -16.41 6.53
C GLY A 448 -0.18 -15.03 6.28
N GLN A 449 1.02 -14.83 6.75
CA GLN A 449 1.82 -13.63 6.51
C GLN A 449 3.02 -13.98 5.64
N ARG A 450 3.05 -13.44 4.40
CA ARG A 450 4.19 -13.61 3.50
C ARG A 450 5.45 -13.06 4.15
N ALA A 451 6.51 -13.85 4.13
CA ALA A 451 7.81 -13.51 4.66
C ALA A 451 8.91 -13.73 3.62
N GLN A 452 9.85 -12.83 3.58
CA GLN A 452 11.11 -12.94 2.84
C GLN A 452 12.22 -13.09 3.87
N VAL A 453 12.93 -14.23 3.86
CA VAL A 453 13.97 -14.57 4.85
C VAL A 453 15.33 -14.46 4.20
N HIS A 454 16.17 -13.59 4.73
CA HIS A 454 17.55 -13.40 4.34
C HIS A 454 18.48 -14.00 5.41
N CYS A 455 19.51 -14.70 4.97
CA CYS A 455 20.59 -15.15 5.84
C CYS A 455 21.92 -14.92 5.14
N ASP A 456 22.88 -14.29 5.81
CA ASP A 456 24.22 -14.07 5.31
C ASP A 456 25.19 -15.19 5.73
N GLU A 457 26.42 -15.14 5.23
CA GLU A 457 27.48 -16.09 5.52
C GLU A 457 27.87 -16.11 7.01
N LYS A 458 27.62 -15.01 7.73
CA LYS A 458 27.89 -14.89 9.18
C LYS A 458 26.74 -15.43 10.02
N GLY A 459 25.65 -15.88 9.38
CA GLY A 459 24.46 -16.39 10.06
C GLY A 459 23.52 -15.30 10.56
N LYS A 460 23.70 -14.02 10.17
CA LYS A 460 22.73 -12.96 10.47
C LYS A 460 21.47 -13.22 9.67
N VAL A 461 20.33 -13.17 10.34
CA VAL A 461 19.00 -13.38 9.74
C VAL A 461 18.21 -12.08 9.75
N SER A 462 17.54 -11.78 8.65
CA SER A 462 16.52 -10.71 8.55
C SER A 462 15.27 -11.26 7.90
N ILE A 463 14.11 -10.95 8.48
CA ILE A 463 12.81 -11.39 7.98
C ILE A 463 12.00 -10.15 7.64
N PHE A 464 11.46 -10.10 6.41
CA PHE A 464 10.71 -8.94 5.92
C PHE A 464 9.29 -9.32 5.51
N SER A 465 8.34 -8.38 5.71
CA SER A 465 6.95 -8.52 5.32
C SER A 465 6.75 -8.34 3.80
N ARG A 466 5.54 -8.66 3.33
CA ARG A 466 5.10 -8.33 1.95
C ARG A 466 5.28 -6.85 1.61
N HIS A 467 5.22 -5.96 2.60
CA HIS A 467 5.37 -4.51 2.44
C HIS A 467 6.80 -4.03 2.68
N LEU A 468 7.74 -4.98 2.80
CA LEU A 468 9.17 -4.77 3.02
C LEU A 468 9.52 -4.26 4.43
N GLU A 469 8.61 -4.39 5.40
CA GLU A 469 8.85 -4.03 6.79
C GLU A 469 9.66 -5.12 7.49
N LEU A 470 10.56 -4.74 8.37
CA LEU A 470 11.35 -5.68 9.17
C LEU A 470 10.45 -6.42 10.18
N MET A 471 10.53 -7.74 10.23
CA MET A 471 9.75 -8.59 11.14
C MET A 471 10.61 -9.53 11.98
N THR A 472 11.91 -9.34 11.98
CA THR A 472 12.86 -10.23 12.65
C THR A 472 12.53 -10.40 14.14
N GLU A 473 12.23 -9.31 14.83
CA GLU A 473 11.87 -9.34 16.27
C GLU A 473 10.50 -9.96 16.55
N LYS A 474 9.63 -10.03 15.55
CA LYS A 474 8.33 -10.70 15.67
C LYS A 474 8.46 -12.22 15.63
N TYR A 475 9.49 -12.74 14.96
CA TYR A 475 9.68 -14.15 14.69
C TYR A 475 11.04 -14.69 15.17
N PRO A 476 11.42 -14.54 16.45
CA PRO A 476 12.68 -15.04 16.96
C PRO A 476 12.79 -16.57 16.89
N ASP A 477 11.66 -17.27 16.90
CA ASP A 477 11.56 -18.71 16.69
C ASP A 477 11.95 -19.11 15.27
N LEU A 478 11.56 -18.35 14.23
CA LEU A 478 12.03 -18.58 12.87
C LEU A 478 13.51 -18.22 12.72
N VAL A 479 14.00 -17.17 13.39
CA VAL A 479 15.43 -16.84 13.42
C VAL A 479 16.25 -17.99 13.97
N SER A 480 15.83 -18.58 15.09
CA SER A 480 16.51 -19.75 15.71
C SER A 480 16.41 -21.02 14.87
N LEU A 481 15.45 -21.09 13.96
CA LEU A 481 15.24 -22.23 13.06
C LEU A 481 16.16 -22.19 11.84
N VAL A 482 16.56 -21.00 11.37
CA VAL A 482 17.37 -20.82 10.15
C VAL A 482 18.65 -21.67 10.11
N PRO A 483 19.46 -21.82 11.19
CA PRO A 483 20.62 -22.71 11.17
C PRO A 483 20.29 -24.19 10.93
N GLN A 484 19.09 -24.62 11.33
CA GLN A 484 18.65 -26.02 11.25
C GLN A 484 18.09 -26.39 9.88
N ILE A 485 17.53 -25.42 9.15
CA ILE A 485 16.96 -25.63 7.82
C ILE A 485 17.99 -25.58 6.69
N ARG A 486 19.20 -25.08 6.95
CA ARG A 486 20.28 -25.03 5.97
C ARG A 486 20.88 -26.43 5.77
N GLY A 487 20.83 -26.94 4.54
CA GLY A 487 21.56 -28.14 4.18
C GLY A 487 23.04 -27.88 3.99
N GLU A 488 23.79 -28.94 3.70
CA GLU A 488 25.22 -28.88 3.48
C GLU A 488 25.57 -27.95 2.32
N GLY A 489 26.52 -27.03 2.57
CA GLY A 489 27.03 -26.08 1.57
C GLY A 489 26.17 -24.83 1.39
N VAL A 490 25.05 -24.67 2.08
CA VAL A 490 24.26 -23.42 2.07
C VAL A 490 24.88 -22.44 3.06
N SER A 491 25.49 -21.36 2.58
CA SER A 491 26.11 -20.32 3.40
C SER A 491 25.22 -19.07 3.50
N SER A 492 24.65 -18.62 2.39
CA SER A 492 23.80 -17.42 2.35
C SER A 492 22.63 -17.60 1.40
N PHE A 493 21.48 -16.99 1.70
CA PHE A 493 20.27 -17.13 0.88
C PHE A 493 19.23 -16.05 1.10
N ILE A 494 18.33 -15.92 0.10
CA ILE A 494 17.06 -15.22 0.20
C ILE A 494 15.98 -16.19 -0.24
N LEU A 495 15.07 -16.56 0.66
CA LEU A 495 13.90 -17.37 0.35
C LEU A 495 12.59 -16.65 0.67
N GLU A 496 11.52 -17.04 0.01
CA GLU A 496 10.16 -16.58 0.33
C GLU A 496 9.28 -17.74 0.78
N GLY A 497 8.41 -17.44 1.74
CA GLY A 497 7.43 -18.38 2.27
C GLY A 497 6.23 -17.65 2.87
N GLU A 498 5.26 -18.44 3.28
CA GLU A 498 4.11 -17.95 4.05
C GLU A 498 4.26 -18.44 5.49
N VAL A 499 4.27 -17.51 6.44
CA VAL A 499 4.24 -17.81 7.89
C VAL A 499 2.80 -18.02 8.29
N VAL A 500 2.48 -19.21 8.78
CA VAL A 500 1.13 -19.61 9.16
C VAL A 500 1.13 -20.09 10.61
N ALA A 501 0.11 -19.70 11.36
CA ALA A 501 -0.09 -20.25 12.71
C ALA A 501 -0.50 -21.73 12.62
N VAL A 502 0.16 -22.59 13.37
CA VAL A 502 -0.06 -24.04 13.37
C VAL A 502 -0.12 -24.58 14.80
N ASP A 503 -0.79 -25.70 14.96
CA ASP A 503 -0.61 -26.54 16.14
C ASP A 503 0.63 -27.42 15.89
N GLN A 504 1.66 -27.28 16.70
CA GLN A 504 2.92 -28.01 16.48
C GLN A 504 2.81 -29.52 16.74
N ALA A 505 1.85 -29.95 17.55
CA ALA A 505 1.67 -31.37 17.86
C ALA A 505 0.94 -32.10 16.73
N THR A 506 -0.10 -31.48 16.16
CA THR A 506 -0.94 -32.09 15.11
C THR A 506 -0.55 -31.65 13.69
N GLY A 507 0.05 -30.48 13.53
CA GLY A 507 0.33 -29.86 12.24
C GLY A 507 -0.89 -29.10 11.66
N ASP A 508 -1.99 -28.97 12.41
CA ASP A 508 -3.21 -28.34 11.95
C ASP A 508 -3.05 -26.84 11.76
N LEU A 509 -3.51 -26.35 10.61
CA LEU A 509 -3.50 -24.92 10.31
C LEU A 509 -4.50 -24.17 11.19
N GLN A 510 -4.05 -23.07 11.79
CA GLN A 510 -4.88 -22.16 12.57
C GLN A 510 -5.36 -20.99 11.70
N PRO A 511 -6.52 -20.38 11.99
CA PRO A 511 -6.99 -19.20 11.27
C PRO A 511 -5.98 -18.04 11.35
N PHE A 512 -5.94 -17.20 10.32
CA PHE A 512 -5.07 -16.00 10.26
C PHE A 512 -5.21 -15.08 11.49
N GLN A 513 -6.42 -15.00 12.08
CA GLN A 513 -6.66 -14.21 13.29
C GLN A 513 -5.77 -14.66 14.47
N THR A 514 -5.48 -15.96 14.58
CA THR A 514 -4.56 -16.48 15.59
C THR A 514 -3.18 -15.86 15.44
N LEU A 515 -2.68 -15.75 14.20
CA LEU A 515 -1.40 -15.11 13.91
C LEU A 515 -1.38 -13.61 14.27
N THR A 516 -2.53 -12.92 14.15
CA THR A 516 -2.62 -11.49 14.52
C THR A 516 -2.53 -11.23 16.02
N ASN A 517 -2.80 -12.24 16.86
CA ASN A 517 -2.67 -12.15 18.33
C ASN A 517 -1.22 -12.23 18.80
N ARG A 518 -0.30 -12.63 17.94
CA ARG A 518 1.13 -12.69 18.28
C ARG A 518 1.68 -11.29 18.50
N ALA A 519 2.47 -11.09 19.55
CA ALA A 519 3.16 -9.84 19.83
C ALA A 519 4.01 -9.40 18.63
N LYS A 520 4.11 -8.11 18.40
CA LYS A 520 4.73 -7.56 17.19
C LYS A 520 6.22 -7.23 17.36
N LYS A 521 6.66 -6.96 18.60
CA LYS A 521 8.02 -6.50 18.92
C LYS A 521 8.53 -7.13 20.21
N ASN A 522 9.86 -7.26 20.31
CA ASN A 522 10.55 -7.76 21.51
C ASN A 522 9.95 -9.10 22.01
N VAL A 523 9.67 -10.01 21.06
CA VAL A 523 9.08 -11.30 21.38
C VAL A 523 10.17 -12.19 21.93
N GLU A 524 10.07 -12.59 23.22
CA GLU A 524 10.94 -13.58 23.81
C GLU A 524 10.45 -15.00 23.44
N ILE A 525 11.37 -15.90 23.10
CA ILE A 525 11.02 -17.27 22.65
C ILE A 525 10.17 -17.99 23.72
N GLY A 526 10.46 -17.80 25.01
CA GLY A 526 9.69 -18.40 26.10
C GLY A 526 8.30 -17.82 26.34
N ALA A 527 7.98 -16.66 25.74
CA ALA A 527 6.68 -16.00 25.84
C ALA A 527 5.80 -16.21 24.61
N ILE A 528 6.22 -17.02 23.65
CA ILE A 528 5.46 -17.30 22.42
C ILE A 528 4.25 -18.18 22.79
N THR A 529 3.06 -17.67 22.48
CA THR A 529 1.77 -18.37 22.68
C THR A 529 1.15 -18.88 21.39
N VAL A 530 1.67 -18.46 20.24
CA VAL A 530 1.18 -18.83 18.91
C VAL A 530 2.35 -19.40 18.11
N ASP A 531 2.34 -20.70 17.93
CA ASP A 531 3.33 -21.39 17.11
C ASP A 531 3.14 -21.15 15.63
N VAL A 532 4.23 -21.15 14.87
CA VAL A 532 4.20 -20.90 13.43
C VAL A 532 5.02 -21.91 12.65
N CYS A 533 4.57 -22.17 11.41
CA CYS A 533 5.30 -22.87 10.39
C CYS A 533 5.59 -21.93 9.21
N LEU A 534 6.79 -22.00 8.67
CA LEU A 534 7.16 -21.31 7.43
C LEU A 534 6.98 -22.27 6.25
N PHE A 535 5.97 -22.02 5.42
CA PHE A 535 5.72 -22.75 4.17
C PHE A 535 6.46 -22.07 3.03
N SER A 536 7.63 -22.59 2.67
CA SER A 536 8.51 -21.99 1.67
C SER A 536 8.08 -22.33 0.24
N PHE A 537 8.12 -21.34 -0.68
CA PHE A 537 7.64 -21.51 -2.05
C PHE A 537 8.56 -20.94 -3.13
N ASP A 538 9.63 -20.20 -2.79
CA ASP A 538 10.58 -19.69 -3.79
C ASP A 538 11.96 -19.41 -3.17
N LEU A 539 13.00 -19.41 -4.01
CA LEU A 539 14.39 -19.11 -3.66
C LEU A 539 14.95 -18.10 -4.66
N MET A 540 15.34 -16.91 -4.19
CA MET A 540 15.77 -15.82 -5.05
C MET A 540 17.27 -15.58 -5.09
N TYR A 541 17.99 -16.07 -4.07
CA TYR A 541 19.44 -15.89 -3.94
C TYR A 541 20.06 -17.04 -3.17
N LEU A 542 21.25 -17.49 -3.61
CA LEU A 542 21.96 -18.59 -2.98
C LEU A 542 23.48 -18.38 -3.13
N ASN A 543 24.23 -18.36 -2.02
CA ASN A 543 25.70 -18.37 -1.97
C ASN A 543 26.38 -17.35 -2.91
N GLY A 544 25.91 -16.10 -2.93
CA GLY A 544 26.49 -15.07 -3.80
C GLY A 544 25.81 -14.94 -5.16
N GLU A 545 24.94 -15.89 -5.56
CA GLU A 545 24.31 -15.91 -6.88
C GLU A 545 22.83 -15.51 -6.83
N PRO A 546 22.40 -14.48 -7.59
CA PRO A 546 21.00 -14.18 -7.83
C PRO A 546 20.35 -15.26 -8.69
N LEU A 547 19.16 -15.73 -8.29
CA LEU A 547 18.42 -16.78 -9.00
C LEU A 547 17.21 -16.25 -9.76
N LEU A 548 16.99 -14.93 -9.78
CA LEU A 548 15.77 -14.33 -10.32
C LEU A 548 15.52 -14.69 -11.78
N ASP A 549 16.59 -14.79 -12.58
CA ASP A 549 16.52 -15.06 -14.02
C ASP A 549 16.46 -16.56 -14.35
N ARG A 550 16.51 -17.44 -13.35
CA ARG A 550 16.32 -18.88 -13.53
C ARG A 550 14.84 -19.25 -13.59
N PRO A 551 14.45 -20.29 -14.35
CA PRO A 551 13.09 -20.83 -14.36
C PRO A 551 12.60 -21.22 -12.96
N PHE A 552 11.30 -21.13 -12.70
CA PHE A 552 10.73 -21.49 -11.41
C PHE A 552 10.99 -22.96 -11.03
N ARG A 553 11.00 -23.86 -12.00
CA ARG A 553 11.34 -25.29 -11.78
C ARG A 553 12.71 -25.44 -11.11
N GLU A 554 13.75 -24.79 -11.65
CA GLU A 554 15.11 -24.84 -11.11
C GLU A 554 15.19 -24.21 -9.70
N ARG A 555 14.59 -23.04 -9.49
CA ARG A 555 14.60 -22.40 -8.17
C ARG A 555 13.93 -23.24 -7.11
N ARG A 556 12.80 -23.89 -7.45
CA ARG A 556 12.08 -24.81 -6.56
C ARG A 556 12.88 -26.11 -6.30
N GLU A 557 13.58 -26.63 -7.30
CA GLU A 557 14.43 -27.81 -7.15
C GLU A 557 15.61 -27.52 -6.21
N LEU A 558 16.30 -26.38 -6.38
CA LEU A 558 17.34 -25.91 -5.47
C LEU A 558 16.80 -25.74 -4.04
N LEU A 559 15.65 -25.11 -3.87
CA LEU A 559 15.02 -24.94 -2.56
C LEU A 559 14.78 -26.30 -1.87
N ARG A 560 14.26 -27.29 -2.60
CA ARG A 560 13.90 -28.59 -2.03
C ARG A 560 15.10 -29.52 -1.81
N SER A 561 16.15 -29.40 -2.60
CA SER A 561 17.32 -30.25 -2.51
C SER A 561 18.35 -29.74 -1.49
N LEU A 562 18.40 -28.47 -1.20
CA LEU A 562 19.44 -27.82 -0.40
C LEU A 562 18.99 -27.41 1.00
N PHE A 563 17.70 -27.42 1.26
CA PHE A 563 17.15 -27.07 2.58
C PHE A 563 16.52 -28.30 3.23
N VAL A 564 16.49 -28.31 4.56
CA VAL A 564 16.00 -29.44 5.36
C VAL A 564 14.63 -29.12 5.93
N GLU A 565 13.65 -29.98 5.67
CA GLU A 565 12.33 -29.88 6.30
C GLU A 565 12.39 -30.17 7.79
N ILE A 566 11.67 -29.39 8.57
CA ILE A 566 11.46 -29.61 10.01
C ILE A 566 9.95 -29.63 10.22
N PRO A 567 9.39 -30.81 10.58
CA PRO A 567 7.94 -31.00 10.68
C PRO A 567 7.26 -29.90 11.51
N ASN A 568 6.18 -29.35 10.98
CA ASN A 568 5.34 -28.31 11.58
C ASN A 568 6.07 -27.00 11.92
N ARG A 569 7.31 -26.78 11.45
CA ARG A 569 8.10 -25.54 11.65
C ARG A 569 8.62 -24.95 10.35
N PHE A 570 9.15 -25.78 9.44
CA PHE A 570 9.62 -25.39 8.13
C PHE A 570 9.35 -26.50 7.12
N THR A 571 8.59 -26.22 6.09
CA THR A 571 8.27 -27.15 5.02
C THR A 571 8.01 -26.41 3.72
N TRP A 572 7.85 -27.16 2.63
CA TRP A 572 7.46 -26.63 1.33
C TRP A 572 5.95 -26.44 1.28
N VAL A 573 5.49 -25.46 0.50
CA VAL A 573 4.09 -25.41 0.11
C VAL A 573 3.66 -26.72 -0.55
N LYS A 574 2.52 -27.27 -0.14
CA LYS A 574 1.97 -28.46 -0.80
C LYS A 574 1.66 -28.11 -2.26
N SER A 575 2.13 -28.92 -3.19
CA SER A 575 2.03 -28.63 -4.62
C SER A 575 1.90 -29.88 -5.48
N ILE A 576 1.29 -29.70 -6.65
CA ILE A 576 1.30 -30.66 -7.75
C ILE A 576 1.77 -29.97 -9.02
N ASP A 577 2.44 -30.68 -9.88
CA ASP A 577 2.76 -30.23 -11.24
C ASP A 577 1.73 -30.81 -12.19
N ALA A 578 1.26 -29.99 -13.12
CA ALA A 578 0.16 -30.30 -14.02
C ALA A 578 0.33 -29.64 -15.38
N THR A 579 -0.45 -30.11 -16.34
CA THR A 579 -0.60 -29.59 -17.69
C THR A 579 -2.06 -29.18 -17.93
N SER A 580 -2.37 -28.62 -19.07
CA SER A 580 -3.76 -28.29 -19.43
C SER A 580 -4.68 -29.50 -19.57
N ALA A 581 -4.12 -30.70 -19.67
CA ALA A 581 -4.88 -31.96 -19.73
C ALA A 581 -5.38 -32.44 -18.36
N ASP A 582 -4.74 -31.97 -17.27
CA ASP A 582 -4.95 -32.47 -15.90
C ASP A 582 -6.03 -31.68 -15.14
N SER A 583 -7.06 -31.18 -15.83
CA SER A 583 -8.06 -30.27 -15.25
C SER A 583 -8.82 -30.85 -14.06
N GLU A 584 -9.07 -32.16 -14.06
CA GLU A 584 -9.76 -32.86 -12.97
C GLU A 584 -8.90 -32.96 -11.72
N THR A 585 -7.65 -33.36 -11.87
CA THR A 585 -6.65 -33.40 -10.78
C THR A 585 -6.43 -32.00 -10.16
N VAL A 586 -6.41 -30.96 -10.99
CA VAL A 586 -6.28 -29.56 -10.51
C VAL A 586 -7.53 -29.15 -9.73
N LEU A 587 -8.74 -29.56 -10.16
CA LEU A 587 -9.98 -29.30 -9.45
C LEU A 587 -10.01 -30.00 -8.07
N GLU A 588 -9.58 -31.25 -8.01
CA GLU A 588 -9.46 -32.02 -6.77
C GLU A 588 -8.44 -31.36 -5.82
N PHE A 589 -7.30 -30.96 -6.36
CA PHE A 589 -6.28 -30.25 -5.59
C PHE A 589 -6.80 -28.90 -5.04
N PHE A 590 -7.59 -28.16 -5.82
CA PHE A 590 -8.23 -26.94 -5.37
C PHE A 590 -9.24 -27.20 -4.24
N LYS A 591 -10.07 -28.24 -4.35
CA LYS A 591 -10.98 -28.64 -3.27
C LYS A 591 -10.20 -29.01 -2.01
N SER A 592 -9.19 -29.86 -2.13
CA SER A 592 -8.32 -30.24 -1.01
C SER A 592 -7.66 -29.03 -0.33
N ALA A 593 -7.22 -28.01 -1.11
CA ALA A 593 -6.70 -26.77 -0.54
C ALA A 593 -7.74 -26.00 0.28
N THR A 594 -8.99 -25.90 -0.22
CA THR A 594 -10.07 -25.21 0.48
C THR A 594 -10.53 -25.95 1.73
N ASP A 595 -10.51 -27.27 1.70
CA ASP A 595 -10.84 -28.12 2.84
C ASP A 595 -9.78 -28.03 3.97
N THR A 596 -8.52 -27.80 3.60
CA THR A 596 -7.41 -27.58 4.55
C THR A 596 -7.27 -26.11 5.00
N LYS A 597 -8.31 -25.29 4.98
CA LYS A 597 -8.36 -23.90 5.44
C LYS A 597 -7.46 -22.92 4.65
N CYS A 598 -7.03 -23.31 3.43
CA CYS A 598 -6.31 -22.40 2.54
C CYS A 598 -7.28 -21.47 1.80
N GLU A 599 -6.81 -20.30 1.35
CA GLU A 599 -7.60 -19.36 0.54
C GLU A 599 -7.97 -19.92 -0.86
N GLY A 600 -7.28 -20.97 -1.32
CA GLY A 600 -7.35 -21.58 -2.64
C GLY A 600 -5.99 -22.05 -3.11
N ILE A 601 -5.64 -21.80 -4.37
CA ILE A 601 -4.34 -22.19 -4.95
C ILE A 601 -3.62 -21.02 -5.62
N MET A 602 -2.29 -21.10 -5.65
CA MET A 602 -1.41 -20.34 -6.53
C MET A 602 -0.98 -21.25 -7.67
N VAL A 603 -0.99 -20.71 -8.89
CA VAL A 603 -0.55 -21.44 -10.08
C VAL A 603 0.62 -20.69 -10.70
N LYS A 604 1.73 -21.37 -10.91
CA LYS A 604 2.98 -20.81 -11.40
C LYS A 604 3.49 -21.58 -12.62
N VAL A 605 3.82 -20.88 -13.70
CA VAL A 605 4.44 -21.50 -14.88
C VAL A 605 5.83 -22.00 -14.51
N LEU A 606 6.16 -23.22 -14.91
CA LEU A 606 7.39 -23.90 -14.53
C LEU A 606 8.59 -23.50 -15.40
N ASP A 607 8.40 -23.36 -16.71
CA ASP A 607 9.50 -23.17 -17.68
C ASP A 607 9.20 -22.05 -18.68
N ASN A 608 10.24 -21.40 -19.20
CA ASN A 608 10.10 -20.33 -20.20
C ASN A 608 9.79 -20.84 -21.61
N THR A 609 10.12 -22.11 -21.92
CA THR A 609 9.99 -22.70 -23.26
C THR A 609 8.71 -23.49 -23.44
N ILE A 610 8.05 -23.33 -24.59
CA ILE A 610 7.02 -24.28 -25.03
C ILE A 610 7.74 -25.54 -25.54
N LYS A 611 7.35 -26.74 -25.08
CA LYS A 611 7.88 -27.99 -25.64
C LYS A 611 7.57 -28.02 -27.13
N ILE A 612 8.61 -28.13 -27.97
CA ILE A 612 8.51 -28.11 -29.44
C ILE A 612 7.57 -29.22 -29.97
N ASN A 613 7.27 -30.23 -29.18
CA ASN A 613 6.35 -31.31 -29.59
C ASN A 613 4.90 -30.86 -29.72
N ASP A 614 4.43 -29.90 -28.87
CA ASP A 614 3.05 -29.41 -28.93
C ASP A 614 2.79 -28.46 -30.12
N LEU A 615 3.86 -27.88 -30.71
CA LEU A 615 3.79 -27.08 -31.92
C LEU A 615 3.60 -27.94 -33.18
N LYS A 616 4.05 -29.22 -33.17
CA LYS A 616 3.87 -30.12 -34.30
C LYS A 616 2.46 -30.67 -34.39
N GLU A 617 1.80 -30.96 -33.26
CA GLU A 617 0.40 -31.41 -33.24
C GLU A 617 -0.57 -30.27 -33.58
N SER A 618 -0.34 -29.05 -33.10
CA SER A 618 -1.19 -27.89 -33.49
C SER A 618 -1.04 -27.50 -34.95
N THR A 619 0.15 -27.69 -35.55
CA THR A 619 0.37 -27.41 -36.98
C THR A 619 -0.23 -28.50 -37.88
N GLN A 620 -0.28 -29.76 -37.41
CA GLN A 620 -0.96 -30.84 -38.12
C GLN A 620 -2.50 -30.72 -38.07
N ALA A 621 -3.07 -30.21 -36.98
CA ALA A 621 -4.49 -29.97 -36.85
C ALA A 621 -5.00 -28.80 -37.76
N ILE A 622 -4.15 -27.89 -38.15
CA ILE A 622 -4.49 -26.75 -39.05
C ILE A 622 -4.36 -27.12 -40.51
N ASN A 623 -3.48 -28.06 -40.85
CA ASN A 623 -3.23 -28.48 -42.22
C ASN A 623 -4.16 -29.62 -42.74
N GLY A 624 -5.09 -30.12 -41.93
CA GLY A 624 -5.97 -31.23 -42.24
C GLY A 624 -7.32 -30.86 -42.87
N LYS A 625 -7.56 -29.64 -43.31
CA LYS A 625 -8.77 -29.30 -44.10
C LYS A 625 -8.42 -29.05 -45.54
N ASN A 626 -8.71 -30.07 -46.37
CA ASN A 626 -8.67 -30.05 -47.83
C ASN A 626 -9.48 -28.88 -48.39
N LEU A 627 -8.83 -28.04 -49.19
CA LEU A 627 -9.51 -27.17 -50.16
C LEU A 627 -9.81 -27.96 -51.45
N PRO A 628 -11.00 -27.86 -52.02
CA PRO A 628 -11.21 -28.27 -53.41
C PRO A 628 -10.75 -27.12 -54.33
N ASP A 629 -9.99 -27.54 -55.30
CA ASP A 629 -9.57 -26.79 -56.46
C ASP A 629 -10.81 -26.36 -57.31
N ASN A 630 -10.89 -25.08 -57.68
CA ASN A 630 -11.52 -24.73 -58.92
C ASN A 630 -11.06 -23.36 -59.45
N THR A 631 -10.78 -23.38 -60.73
CA THR A 631 -10.21 -22.43 -61.66
C THR A 631 -11.15 -21.27 -62.06
N ASN A 632 -10.49 -20.10 -62.25
CA ASN A 632 -10.82 -19.04 -63.22
C ASN A 632 -12.16 -18.29 -63.20
N GLN A 633 -12.11 -17.00 -62.95
CA GLN A 633 -12.48 -15.95 -63.93
C GLN A 633 -12.22 -14.53 -63.42
N HIS A 634 -11.72 -13.70 -64.33
CA HIS A 634 -11.49 -12.24 -64.23
C HIS A 634 -12.78 -11.47 -63.96
N THR A 635 -12.72 -10.48 -63.11
CA THR A 635 -13.39 -9.16 -63.27
C THR A 635 -12.77 -8.11 -62.33
N GLU A 636 -12.65 -6.90 -62.88
CA GLU A 636 -12.03 -5.70 -62.33
C GLU A 636 -12.88 -5.00 -61.25
N PRO A 637 -12.36 -3.90 -60.60
CA PRO A 637 -12.58 -3.58 -59.20
C PRO A 637 -13.68 -2.54 -58.95
N SER A 638 -14.37 -2.65 -57.79
CA SER A 638 -15.20 -1.56 -57.26
C SER A 638 -14.85 -1.25 -55.83
N GLU A 639 -14.78 0.01 -55.59
CA GLU A 639 -14.51 0.85 -54.42
C GLU A 639 -14.65 0.32 -52.99
N SER A 640 -13.61 0.68 -52.24
CA SER A 640 -13.59 1.20 -50.84
C SER A 640 -14.47 0.54 -49.78
N THR A 641 -13.83 -0.36 -49.06
CA THR A 641 -14.13 -0.56 -47.61
C THR A 641 -12.82 -0.50 -46.83
N LYS A 642 -12.76 0.46 -45.89
CA LYS A 642 -11.63 0.65 -45.00
C LYS A 642 -11.39 -0.63 -44.19
N PRO A 643 -10.14 -1.13 -44.07
CA PRO A 643 -9.85 -2.26 -43.21
C PRO A 643 -10.05 -1.87 -41.74
N THR A 644 -11.00 -2.52 -41.08
CA THR A 644 -11.12 -2.53 -39.64
C THR A 644 -9.82 -3.11 -39.09
N LYS A 645 -9.05 -2.30 -38.38
CA LYS A 645 -7.86 -2.74 -37.67
C LYS A 645 -8.27 -3.76 -36.61
N GLU A 646 -8.16 -5.03 -36.91
CA GLU A 646 -8.10 -6.08 -35.91
C GLU A 646 -6.94 -5.74 -34.94
N LYS A 647 -7.29 -5.44 -33.72
CA LYS A 647 -6.33 -5.37 -32.61
C LYS A 647 -5.71 -6.76 -32.48
N SER A 648 -4.52 -6.94 -33.04
CA SER A 648 -3.75 -8.15 -32.77
C SER A 648 -3.56 -8.23 -31.23
N ASN A 649 -4.26 -9.14 -30.60
CA ASN A 649 -4.01 -9.52 -29.20
C ASN A 649 -2.62 -10.18 -29.17
N ARG A 650 -1.55 -9.38 -29.05
CA ARG A 650 -0.22 -9.88 -28.72
C ARG A 650 -0.33 -10.52 -27.34
N ARG A 651 -0.36 -11.85 -27.31
CA ARG A 651 -0.32 -12.63 -26.09
C ARG A 651 0.92 -12.18 -25.29
N LYS A 652 0.71 -11.83 -24.01
CA LYS A 652 1.81 -11.46 -23.11
C LYS A 652 2.73 -12.66 -22.91
N ALA A 653 4.02 -12.43 -22.88
CA ALA A 653 5.00 -13.47 -22.59
C ALA A 653 4.74 -14.03 -21.17
N LEU A 654 4.69 -15.36 -21.05
CA LEU A 654 4.62 -16.06 -19.77
C LEU A 654 6.04 -16.41 -19.34
N LEU A 655 6.64 -15.57 -18.50
CA LEU A 655 7.98 -15.77 -17.94
C LEU A 655 7.90 -16.60 -16.67
N SER A 656 8.68 -17.67 -16.57
CA SER A 656 8.82 -18.45 -15.33
C SER A 656 9.89 -17.91 -14.39
N THR A 657 10.60 -16.86 -14.80
CA THR A 657 11.54 -16.09 -14.00
C THR A 657 10.85 -15.36 -12.86
N TYR A 658 11.58 -15.02 -11.80
CA TYR A 658 11.05 -14.19 -10.73
C TYR A 658 11.14 -12.72 -11.11
N GLU A 659 9.99 -12.08 -11.29
CA GLU A 659 9.88 -10.70 -11.75
C GLU A 659 9.46 -9.75 -10.60
N PRO A 660 10.41 -9.13 -9.90
CA PRO A 660 10.12 -8.27 -8.76
C PRO A 660 9.13 -7.14 -9.11
N ASP A 661 8.15 -6.90 -8.22
CA ASP A 661 7.09 -5.87 -8.36
C ASP A 661 6.16 -6.04 -9.57
N LYS A 662 6.39 -7.03 -10.45
CA LYS A 662 5.52 -7.27 -11.60
C LYS A 662 4.33 -8.17 -11.23
N ARG A 663 3.21 -7.93 -11.91
CA ARG A 663 2.01 -8.77 -11.86
C ARG A 663 1.82 -9.40 -13.24
N LEU A 664 2.22 -10.65 -13.38
CA LEU A 664 2.19 -11.40 -14.63
C LEU A 664 1.14 -12.51 -14.58
N GLU A 665 0.75 -13.00 -15.76
CA GLU A 665 -0.16 -14.15 -15.90
C GLU A 665 0.57 -15.50 -15.71
N SER A 666 1.89 -15.49 -15.58
CA SER A 666 2.69 -16.66 -15.19
C SER A 666 2.53 -17.04 -13.71
N TRP A 667 2.02 -16.13 -12.88
CA TRP A 667 1.56 -16.39 -11.52
C TRP A 667 0.08 -16.05 -11.41
N LEU A 668 -0.77 -17.06 -11.27
CA LEU A 668 -2.20 -16.91 -11.13
C LEU A 668 -2.64 -17.31 -9.72
N LYS A 669 -3.66 -16.64 -9.21
CA LYS A 669 -4.32 -17.01 -7.96
C LYS A 669 -5.79 -17.31 -8.22
N VAL A 670 -6.19 -18.52 -7.85
CA VAL A 670 -7.57 -18.98 -7.85
C VAL A 670 -8.00 -19.06 -6.40
N LYS A 671 -8.96 -18.25 -6.01
CA LYS A 671 -9.47 -18.19 -4.65
C LYS A 671 -10.92 -18.64 -4.61
N LYS A 672 -11.31 -19.24 -3.49
CA LYS A 672 -12.70 -19.59 -3.19
C LYS A 672 -13.64 -18.40 -3.34
N ASP A 673 -13.20 -17.19 -2.95
CA ASP A 673 -13.99 -15.95 -2.96
C ASP A 673 -14.28 -15.41 -4.38
N TYR A 674 -13.68 -15.96 -5.43
CA TYR A 674 -13.82 -15.45 -6.81
C TYR A 674 -14.93 -16.17 -7.60
N SER A 675 -15.38 -17.34 -7.13
CA SER A 675 -16.51 -18.03 -7.75
C SER A 675 -17.81 -17.29 -7.47
N THR A 676 -18.64 -17.13 -8.50
CA THR A 676 -19.96 -16.48 -8.44
C THR A 676 -20.99 -17.19 -7.55
N SER A 677 -20.65 -18.34 -6.99
CA SER A 677 -21.47 -19.16 -6.09
C SER A 677 -21.19 -18.90 -4.60
N SER A 678 -20.45 -17.83 -4.25
CA SER A 678 -20.24 -17.46 -2.84
C SER A 678 -21.57 -17.05 -2.19
N GLU A 679 -21.85 -17.56 -1.00
CA GLU A 679 -22.98 -17.16 -0.18
C GLU A 679 -23.01 -15.64 -0.02
N THR A 680 -24.15 -15.01 -0.22
CA THR A 680 -24.38 -13.58 0.00
C THR A 680 -25.28 -13.39 1.20
N LEU A 681 -25.21 -12.21 1.83
CA LEU A 681 -26.11 -11.81 2.90
C LEU A 681 -26.89 -10.57 2.46
N ASP A 682 -28.14 -10.53 2.84
CA ASP A 682 -29.04 -9.40 2.63
C ASP A 682 -29.07 -8.54 3.88
N LEU A 683 -28.35 -7.42 3.87
CA LEU A 683 -28.14 -6.57 5.05
C LEU A 683 -28.84 -5.23 4.93
N ILE A 684 -29.14 -4.64 6.07
CA ILE A 684 -29.88 -3.37 6.20
C ILE A 684 -28.88 -2.23 6.46
N PRO A 685 -28.84 -1.16 5.63
CA PRO A 685 -28.06 0.03 5.93
C PRO A 685 -28.73 0.86 7.03
N VAL A 686 -28.02 1.10 8.14
CA VAL A 686 -28.59 1.76 9.34
C VAL A 686 -27.90 3.06 9.73
N ALA A 687 -26.65 3.31 9.27
CA ALA A 687 -25.94 4.52 9.65
C ALA A 687 -24.74 4.79 8.69
N GLY A 688 -24.16 5.99 8.77
CA GLY A 688 -23.01 6.37 7.99
C GLY A 688 -22.09 7.37 8.67
N TRP A 689 -20.88 7.49 8.15
CA TRP A 689 -19.87 8.49 8.54
C TRP A 689 -19.56 9.40 7.37
N HIS A 690 -19.09 10.59 7.65
CA HIS A 690 -18.50 11.44 6.61
C HIS A 690 -17.29 10.78 6.00
N GLY A 691 -17.27 10.68 4.67
CA GLY A 691 -16.14 10.11 3.95
C GLY A 691 -14.91 11.01 4.07
N GLN A 692 -13.73 10.42 3.82
CA GLN A 692 -12.47 11.14 3.82
C GLN A 692 -11.94 11.36 2.40
N GLY A 693 -11.19 12.43 2.20
CA GLY A 693 -10.57 12.75 0.94
C GLY A 693 -11.55 12.89 -0.21
N ARG A 694 -11.38 12.11 -1.28
CA ARG A 694 -12.30 12.12 -2.43
C ARG A 694 -13.75 11.82 -2.05
N LYS A 695 -13.93 11.03 -0.98
CA LYS A 695 -15.24 10.63 -0.48
C LYS A 695 -15.85 11.59 0.58
N ALA A 696 -15.19 12.70 0.91
CA ALA A 696 -15.64 13.65 1.94
C ALA A 696 -17.08 14.21 1.71
N LYS A 697 -17.54 14.19 0.46
CA LYS A 697 -18.91 14.62 0.11
C LYS A 697 -19.96 13.55 0.33
N TRP A 698 -19.59 12.29 0.58
CA TRP A 698 -20.47 11.15 0.62
C TRP A 698 -20.45 10.46 1.99
N TRP A 699 -21.44 9.62 2.24
CA TRP A 699 -21.44 8.73 3.39
C TRP A 699 -20.53 7.52 3.11
N SER A 700 -19.44 7.38 3.84
CA SER A 700 -18.47 6.27 3.71
C SER A 700 -17.52 6.22 4.92
N PRO A 701 -17.50 5.14 5.72
CA PRO A 701 -18.23 3.90 5.53
C PRO A 701 -19.72 4.00 5.82
N ILE A 702 -20.46 2.91 5.47
CA ILE A 702 -21.87 2.70 5.81
C ILE A 702 -21.94 1.49 6.75
N LEU A 703 -22.69 1.64 7.84
CA LEU A 703 -22.97 0.59 8.82
C LEU A 703 -24.12 -0.28 8.33
N LEU A 704 -23.92 -1.59 8.36
CA LEU A 704 -24.91 -2.59 7.95
C LEU A 704 -25.28 -3.47 9.15
N ALA A 705 -26.54 -3.88 9.20
CA ALA A 705 -27.09 -4.71 10.27
C ALA A 705 -27.82 -5.93 9.74
N VAL A 706 -27.91 -6.96 10.57
CA VAL A 706 -28.80 -8.11 10.46
C VAL A 706 -30.00 -7.87 11.38
N ARG A 707 -31.08 -8.60 11.15
CA ARG A 707 -32.29 -8.53 11.98
C ARG A 707 -32.29 -9.64 13.02
N ASN A 708 -32.55 -9.32 14.28
CA ASN A 708 -32.85 -10.33 15.29
C ASN A 708 -34.33 -10.74 15.13
N PRO A 709 -34.64 -12.00 14.86
CA PRO A 709 -36.01 -12.42 14.55
C PRO A 709 -36.92 -12.41 15.78
N GLU A 710 -36.40 -12.56 16.99
CA GLU A 710 -37.18 -12.61 18.24
C GLU A 710 -37.53 -11.21 18.73
N SER A 711 -36.57 -10.30 18.75
CA SER A 711 -36.74 -8.95 19.30
C SER A 711 -37.10 -7.90 18.25
N GLY A 712 -36.92 -8.18 16.97
CA GLY A 712 -37.03 -7.21 15.87
C GLY A 712 -35.90 -6.17 15.82
N VAL A 713 -34.94 -6.22 16.74
CA VAL A 713 -33.79 -5.31 16.82
C VAL A 713 -32.83 -5.54 15.65
N LEU A 714 -32.28 -4.47 15.11
CA LEU A 714 -31.23 -4.53 14.10
C LEU A 714 -29.84 -4.54 14.77
N GLU A 715 -29.11 -5.61 14.59
CA GLU A 715 -27.79 -5.84 15.17
C GLU A 715 -26.70 -5.51 14.14
N ALA A 716 -25.85 -4.51 14.42
CA ALA A 716 -24.78 -4.12 13.52
C ALA A 716 -23.78 -5.27 13.32
N VAL A 717 -23.42 -5.55 12.06
CA VAL A 717 -22.55 -6.68 11.69
C VAL A 717 -21.26 -6.24 11.00
N THR A 718 -21.26 -5.13 10.26
CA THR A 718 -20.08 -4.68 9.53
C THR A 718 -20.20 -3.25 9.06
N LYS A 719 -19.05 -2.63 8.74
CA LYS A 719 -18.96 -1.38 7.96
C LYS A 719 -18.52 -1.70 6.54
N CYS A 720 -19.21 -1.16 5.54
CA CYS A 720 -18.86 -1.34 4.15
C CYS A 720 -18.48 -0.04 3.47
N MET A 721 -17.42 -0.06 2.65
CA MET A 721 -16.99 1.03 1.79
C MET A 721 -16.57 0.57 0.39
N SER A 722 -16.81 -0.70 0.04
CA SER A 722 -16.40 -1.32 -1.21
C SER A 722 -17.60 -1.81 -2.03
N GLY A 723 -17.44 -1.89 -3.35
CA GLY A 723 -18.49 -2.27 -4.29
C GLY A 723 -19.36 -1.11 -4.80
N PHE A 724 -19.29 0.06 -4.17
CA PHE A 724 -20.08 1.23 -4.55
C PHE A 724 -19.45 2.00 -5.72
N THR A 725 -20.30 2.43 -6.66
CA THR A 725 -19.91 3.38 -7.71
C THR A 725 -20.06 4.83 -7.20
N ASP A 726 -19.36 5.78 -7.83
CA ASP A 726 -19.48 7.20 -7.47
C ASP A 726 -20.96 7.69 -7.66
N LYS A 727 -21.68 7.15 -8.65
CA LYS A 727 -23.10 7.43 -8.87
C LYS A 727 -23.97 6.93 -7.69
N PHE A 728 -23.67 5.73 -7.19
CA PHE A 728 -24.38 5.17 -6.02
C PHE A 728 -24.09 5.97 -4.75
N TYR A 729 -22.83 6.39 -4.53
CA TYR A 729 -22.48 7.26 -3.40
C TYR A 729 -23.26 8.58 -3.44
N GLN A 730 -23.40 9.19 -4.62
CA GLN A 730 -24.16 10.43 -4.78
C GLN A 730 -25.62 10.21 -4.47
N ALA A 731 -26.26 9.20 -5.06
CA ALA A 731 -27.67 8.85 -4.82
C ALA A 731 -27.95 8.60 -3.33
N ASN A 732 -27.04 7.89 -2.66
CA ASN A 732 -27.14 7.61 -1.23
C ASN A 732 -27.00 8.88 -0.38
N LYS A 733 -26.11 9.80 -0.76
CA LYS A 733 -25.98 11.11 -0.11
C LYS A 733 -27.23 11.97 -0.28
N ASP A 734 -27.81 11.94 -1.47
CA ASP A 734 -29.04 12.69 -1.78
C ASP A 734 -30.27 12.09 -1.06
N LYS A 735 -30.31 10.77 -0.87
CA LYS A 735 -31.33 10.07 -0.11
C LYS A 735 -31.27 10.38 1.39
N TYR A 736 -30.09 10.39 1.98
CA TYR A 736 -29.88 10.60 3.43
C TYR A 736 -29.28 11.99 3.70
N VAL A 737 -30.03 13.02 3.36
CA VAL A 737 -29.67 14.42 3.67
C VAL A 737 -30.06 14.74 5.12
N ALA A 738 -29.19 15.40 5.86
CA ALA A 738 -29.48 15.84 7.22
C ALA A 738 -30.76 16.69 7.28
N GLY A 739 -31.69 16.30 8.16
CA GLY A 739 -32.99 16.92 8.28
C GLY A 739 -34.09 16.39 7.34
N SER A 740 -33.78 15.41 6.48
CA SER A 740 -34.78 14.68 5.69
C SER A 740 -35.49 13.62 6.54
N PRO A 741 -36.70 13.15 6.14
CA PRO A 741 -37.39 12.06 6.81
C PRO A 741 -36.60 10.74 6.86
N ASN A 742 -35.64 10.59 5.96
CA ASN A 742 -34.79 9.39 5.87
C ASN A 742 -33.63 9.39 6.89
N VAL A 743 -33.53 10.46 7.69
CA VAL A 743 -32.50 10.63 8.71
C VAL A 743 -33.16 10.76 10.08
N ILE A 744 -32.79 9.89 10.98
CA ILE A 744 -33.37 9.80 12.32
C ILE A 744 -32.33 10.08 13.41
N SER A 745 -32.80 10.34 14.62
CA SER A 745 -31.96 10.33 15.81
C SER A 745 -31.50 8.91 16.11
N ARG A 746 -30.49 8.73 16.96
CA ARG A 746 -30.02 7.38 17.35
C ARG A 746 -31.20 6.49 17.77
N PRO A 747 -31.50 5.43 17.02
CA PRO A 747 -32.63 4.57 17.32
C PRO A 747 -32.32 3.59 18.44
N SER A 748 -33.23 3.35 19.35
CA SER A 748 -33.10 2.37 20.43
C SER A 748 -33.17 0.90 19.93
N TRP A 749 -33.73 0.70 18.75
CA TRP A 749 -33.90 -0.61 18.11
C TRP A 749 -32.74 -0.98 17.14
N VAL A 750 -31.65 -0.20 17.12
CA VAL A 750 -30.37 -0.57 16.46
C VAL A 750 -29.30 -0.74 17.53
N GLN A 751 -28.77 -1.94 17.63
CA GLN A 751 -27.63 -2.23 18.51
C GLN A 751 -26.32 -1.97 17.81
N TYR A 752 -25.59 -0.95 18.30
CA TYR A 752 -24.24 -0.61 17.90
C TYR A 752 -23.56 0.21 19.01
N TYR A 753 -22.32 -0.11 19.36
CA TYR A 753 -21.58 0.55 20.46
C TYR A 753 -20.85 1.83 20.06
N GLY A 754 -20.74 2.12 18.74
CA GLY A 754 -20.07 3.33 18.25
C GLY A 754 -21.04 4.47 17.95
N GLU A 755 -20.50 5.63 17.58
CA GLU A 755 -21.26 6.81 17.19
C GLU A 755 -21.04 7.13 15.70
N PRO A 756 -22.03 6.87 14.83
CA PRO A 756 -22.06 7.36 13.46
C PRO A 756 -22.32 8.86 13.41
N ASP A 757 -21.91 9.51 12.31
CA ASP A 757 -22.24 10.91 12.07
C ASP A 757 -23.72 11.11 11.69
N ILE A 758 -24.36 10.05 11.20
CA ILE A 758 -25.77 10.07 10.77
C ILE A 758 -26.39 8.69 10.93
N TRP A 759 -27.67 8.66 11.38
CA TRP A 759 -28.48 7.45 11.41
C TRP A 759 -29.51 7.46 10.28
N PHE A 760 -29.63 6.34 9.59
CA PHE A 760 -30.57 6.16 8.50
C PHE A 760 -31.88 5.54 8.99
N GLU A 761 -32.99 6.02 8.47
CA GLU A 761 -34.25 5.28 8.54
C GLU A 761 -34.13 4.04 7.64
N PRO A 762 -34.26 2.81 8.15
CA PRO A 762 -34.17 1.60 7.34
C PRO A 762 -35.30 1.52 6.32
N GLN A 763 -34.94 1.46 5.04
CA GLN A 763 -35.88 1.46 3.92
C GLN A 763 -35.53 0.46 2.82
N GLU A 764 -34.35 -0.11 2.89
CA GLU A 764 -33.85 -0.98 1.82
C GLU A 764 -32.96 -2.09 2.38
N VAL A 765 -32.81 -3.13 1.61
CA VAL A 765 -31.94 -4.27 1.87
C VAL A 765 -30.89 -4.33 0.77
N TRP A 766 -29.64 -4.61 1.17
CA TRP A 766 -28.50 -4.67 0.26
C TRP A 766 -27.91 -6.07 0.22
N GLU A 767 -27.75 -6.62 -0.99
CA GLU A 767 -27.03 -7.86 -1.19
C GLU A 767 -25.53 -7.61 -1.04
N MET A 768 -24.91 -8.33 -0.12
CA MET A 768 -23.51 -8.19 0.25
C MET A 768 -22.76 -9.49 0.06
N ALA A 769 -21.67 -9.45 -0.72
CA ALA A 769 -20.69 -10.52 -0.73
C ALA A 769 -19.67 -10.31 0.41
N PHE A 770 -19.14 -11.40 0.92
CA PHE A 770 -18.11 -11.41 1.97
C PHE A 770 -17.16 -12.61 1.75
N ALA A 771 -15.99 -12.56 2.38
CA ALA A 771 -15.03 -13.65 2.28
C ALA A 771 -15.17 -14.65 3.44
N ASP A 772 -15.53 -14.17 4.63
CA ASP A 772 -15.51 -14.95 5.86
C ASP A 772 -16.36 -14.30 6.96
N ILE A 773 -16.78 -15.07 7.96
CA ILE A 773 -17.45 -14.59 9.16
C ILE A 773 -16.52 -14.81 10.35
N THR A 774 -16.31 -13.75 11.14
CA THR A 774 -15.34 -13.77 12.27
C THR A 774 -15.96 -13.25 13.55
N LEU A 775 -15.47 -13.73 14.71
CA LEU A 775 -15.81 -13.16 16.00
C LEU A 775 -15.28 -11.74 16.13
N SER A 776 -16.09 -10.83 16.63
CA SER A 776 -15.76 -9.42 16.77
C SER A 776 -16.13 -8.87 18.15
N PRO A 777 -15.23 -8.11 18.80
CA PRO A 777 -15.57 -7.39 20.03
C PRO A 777 -16.35 -6.08 19.76
N THR A 778 -16.46 -5.66 18.49
CA THR A 778 -17.02 -4.35 18.11
C THR A 778 -18.47 -4.45 17.63
N TYR A 779 -18.84 -5.55 17.00
CA TYR A 779 -20.15 -5.74 16.40
C TYR A 779 -20.98 -6.71 17.22
N PRO A 780 -22.24 -6.33 17.57
CA PRO A 780 -23.10 -7.15 18.44
C PRO A 780 -23.86 -8.27 17.72
N ALA A 781 -23.81 -8.35 16.39
CA ALA A 781 -24.60 -9.32 15.63
C ALA A 781 -24.40 -10.75 16.14
N ALA A 782 -25.49 -11.43 16.47
CA ALA A 782 -25.53 -12.80 17.00
C ALA A 782 -24.78 -13.01 18.34
N ILE A 783 -24.59 -11.99 19.18
CA ILE A 783 -24.16 -12.13 20.57
C ILE A 783 -25.17 -13.02 21.31
N GLY A 784 -24.70 -13.91 22.17
CA GLY A 784 -25.51 -14.91 22.84
C GLY A 784 -25.77 -16.17 22.01
N LEU A 785 -25.72 -16.10 20.68
CA LEU A 785 -25.89 -17.25 19.80
C LEU A 785 -24.56 -17.98 19.50
N VAL A 786 -23.45 -17.24 19.50
CA VAL A 786 -22.12 -17.78 19.14
C VAL A 786 -21.08 -17.58 20.23
N SER A 787 -21.19 -16.55 21.02
CA SER A 787 -20.35 -16.22 22.16
C SER A 787 -21.11 -15.26 23.08
N GLU A 788 -20.88 -15.34 24.39
CA GLU A 788 -21.52 -14.46 25.39
C GLU A 788 -21.01 -13.02 25.31
N GLU A 789 -19.74 -12.81 24.91
CA GLU A 789 -19.07 -11.51 24.94
C GLU A 789 -18.83 -10.92 23.54
N ARG A 790 -18.86 -11.73 22.49
CA ARG A 790 -18.49 -11.33 21.13
C ARG A 790 -19.56 -11.66 20.12
N GLY A 791 -19.86 -10.70 19.27
CA GLY A 791 -20.71 -10.91 18.12
C GLY A 791 -19.92 -11.31 16.88
N LEU A 792 -20.58 -11.30 15.74
CA LEU A 792 -20.03 -11.66 14.43
C LEU A 792 -19.78 -10.43 13.56
N SER A 793 -18.79 -10.52 12.71
CA SER A 793 -18.45 -9.53 11.70
C SER A 793 -18.08 -10.19 10.38
N LEU A 794 -18.24 -9.47 9.27
CA LEU A 794 -17.89 -9.93 7.93
C LEU A 794 -16.48 -9.47 7.54
N ARG A 795 -15.67 -10.41 7.03
CA ARG A 795 -14.37 -10.12 6.44
C ARG A 795 -14.54 -9.74 4.96
N PHE A 796 -13.98 -8.61 4.56
CA PHE A 796 -14.02 -8.06 3.18
C PHE A 796 -15.44 -7.89 2.61
N PRO A 797 -16.36 -7.21 3.33
CA PRO A 797 -17.71 -6.99 2.83
C PRO A 797 -17.69 -6.16 1.53
N ARG A 798 -18.49 -6.56 0.55
CA ARG A 798 -18.61 -5.87 -0.74
C ARG A 798 -20.05 -5.78 -1.16
N PHE A 799 -20.53 -4.57 -1.40
CA PHE A 799 -21.86 -4.31 -1.95
C PHE A 799 -21.97 -4.85 -3.38
N LEU A 800 -23.05 -5.55 -3.68
CA LEU A 800 -23.39 -6.06 -5.00
C LEU A 800 -24.51 -5.25 -5.62
N LYS A 801 -25.69 -5.22 -4.98
CA LYS A 801 -26.87 -4.48 -5.45
C LYS A 801 -27.83 -4.19 -4.31
N VAL A 802 -28.80 -3.32 -4.55
CA VAL A 802 -29.99 -3.15 -3.72
C VAL A 802 -30.96 -4.30 -4.04
N ARG A 803 -31.59 -4.85 -3.02
CA ARG A 803 -32.62 -5.90 -3.13
C ARG A 803 -33.99 -5.23 -3.12
N GLU A 804 -34.43 -4.77 -4.30
CA GLU A 804 -35.77 -4.17 -4.48
C GLU A 804 -36.91 -5.18 -4.29
N ASP A 805 -36.57 -6.46 -4.35
CA ASP A 805 -37.45 -7.60 -4.19
C ASP A 805 -37.66 -8.05 -2.73
N LYS A 806 -36.97 -7.40 -1.77
CA LYS A 806 -37.02 -7.76 -0.33
C LYS A 806 -37.37 -6.61 0.57
N SER A 807 -38.24 -6.89 1.54
CA SER A 807 -38.50 -6.01 2.65
C SER A 807 -37.45 -6.16 3.77
N ILE A 808 -37.47 -5.25 4.75
CA ILE A 808 -36.57 -5.32 5.92
C ILE A 808 -36.80 -6.58 6.75
N GLU A 809 -38.03 -7.05 6.80
CA GLU A 809 -38.43 -8.30 7.50
C GLU A 809 -37.79 -9.54 6.87
N GLU A 810 -37.50 -9.49 5.57
CA GLU A 810 -36.87 -10.57 4.80
C GLU A 810 -35.34 -10.47 4.74
N ALA A 811 -34.75 -9.51 5.43
CA ALA A 811 -33.30 -9.39 5.57
C ALA A 811 -32.71 -10.57 6.34
N THR A 812 -31.43 -10.79 6.17
CA THR A 812 -30.68 -11.83 6.87
C THR A 812 -30.83 -11.67 8.39
N THR A 813 -31.16 -12.79 9.05
CA THR A 813 -31.31 -12.83 10.50
C THR A 813 -30.00 -13.17 11.22
N SER A 814 -29.92 -12.79 12.51
CA SER A 814 -28.80 -13.15 13.39
C SER A 814 -28.63 -14.65 13.56
N ASP A 815 -29.74 -15.43 13.55
CA ASP A 815 -29.70 -16.90 13.63
C ASP A 815 -29.09 -17.52 12.37
N TYR A 816 -29.50 -17.02 11.20
CA TYR A 816 -28.92 -17.48 9.93
C TYR A 816 -27.43 -17.13 9.84
N LEU A 817 -27.03 -15.95 10.29
CA LEU A 817 -25.62 -15.55 10.38
C LEU A 817 -24.83 -16.47 11.32
N ALA A 818 -25.38 -16.79 12.48
CA ALA A 818 -24.81 -17.75 13.44
C ALA A 818 -24.70 -19.16 12.85
N LEU A 819 -25.74 -19.61 12.12
CA LEU A 819 -25.74 -20.89 11.41
C LEU A 819 -24.62 -20.97 10.37
N LEU A 820 -24.43 -19.91 9.58
CA LEU A 820 -23.36 -19.85 8.59
C LEU A 820 -21.98 -19.89 9.24
N TRP A 821 -21.81 -19.17 10.35
CA TRP A 821 -20.55 -19.20 11.10
C TRP A 821 -20.27 -20.59 11.68
N ARG A 822 -21.26 -21.29 12.23
CA ARG A 822 -21.11 -22.69 12.70
C ARG A 822 -20.76 -23.64 11.58
N LYS A 823 -21.44 -23.57 10.44
CA LYS A 823 -21.11 -24.36 9.25
C LYS A 823 -19.68 -24.12 8.77
N GLN A 824 -19.20 -22.89 8.89
CA GLN A 824 -17.81 -22.54 8.58
C GLN A 824 -16.85 -23.15 9.61
N ALA A 825 -17.21 -23.16 10.90
CA ALA A 825 -16.43 -23.76 11.98
C ALA A 825 -16.45 -25.30 11.92
N ASP A 826 -17.57 -25.93 11.56
CA ASP A 826 -17.71 -27.40 11.43
C ASP A 826 -16.95 -27.94 10.22
N ARG A 827 -16.92 -27.24 9.09
CA ARG A 827 -16.02 -27.54 7.98
C ARG A 827 -14.55 -27.53 8.41
N THR A 828 -14.22 -26.85 9.51
CA THR A 828 -12.89 -26.82 10.10
C THR A 828 -12.60 -27.96 11.08
N LYS A 829 -13.61 -28.69 11.56
CA LYS A 829 -13.45 -29.85 12.47
C LYS A 829 -13.46 -31.20 11.76
N ASN A 830 -14.10 -31.31 10.61
CA ASN A 830 -14.25 -32.55 9.84
C ASN A 830 -13.16 -32.70 8.77
N SER A 831 -11.90 -32.63 9.11
CA SER A 831 -10.82 -33.16 8.27
C SER A 831 -10.73 -34.67 8.47
N PRO A 832 -10.59 -35.49 7.40
CA PRO A 832 -10.65 -36.96 7.50
C PRO A 832 -9.38 -37.50 8.19
N GLY A 833 -9.49 -37.71 9.49
CA GLY A 833 -8.41 -38.24 10.33
C GLY A 833 -8.84 -38.93 11.63
N GLN A 834 -10.11 -38.86 12.00
CA GLN A 834 -10.65 -39.57 13.16
C GLN A 834 -12.04 -40.12 12.84
N GLN A 835 -12.09 -41.33 12.31
CA GLN A 835 -13.27 -42.21 12.46
C GLN A 835 -13.21 -42.74 13.91
N GLU A 836 -13.90 -42.09 14.82
CA GLU A 836 -14.37 -42.80 16.03
C GLU A 836 -15.49 -43.74 15.64
N ASP A 837 -15.19 -45.02 15.74
CA ASP A 837 -16.08 -46.14 15.64
C ASP A 837 -17.13 -46.07 16.76
N THR A 838 -18.25 -45.42 16.51
CA THR A 838 -19.43 -45.52 17.38
C THR A 838 -20.33 -46.61 16.85
N GLY A 839 -20.06 -47.81 17.32
CA GLY A 839 -20.96 -48.93 17.15
C GLY A 839 -22.35 -48.63 17.72
N TRP A 840 -23.33 -48.57 16.85
CA TRP A 840 -24.73 -48.62 17.22
C TRP A 840 -25.07 -50.08 17.48
N GLN A 841 -25.39 -50.42 18.74
CA GLN A 841 -26.14 -51.62 19.05
C GLN A 841 -27.63 -51.30 18.92
N GLU A 842 -28.30 -52.07 18.06
CA GLU A 842 -29.76 -52.12 17.98
C GLU A 842 -30.30 -52.82 19.22
N GLU A 843 -31.26 -52.22 19.92
CA GLU A 843 -32.40 -52.82 20.58
C GLU A 843 -33.67 -52.04 20.24
#